data_712e2cc1ed8bc141fb8208ef42d2285d
#
_entry.id   712e2cc1ed8bc141fb8208ef42d2285d
#
_cell.length_a   1.000
_cell.length_b   1.000
_cell.length_c   1.000
_cell.angle_alpha   90.00
_cell.angle_beta   90.00
_cell.angle_gamma   90.00
#
_symmetry.space_group_name_H-M   'P 1'
#
loop_
_entity.id
_entity.type
_entity.pdbx_description
1 polymer ?
#
loop_
_entity_poly.entity_id
_entity_poly.type
_entity_poly.pdbx_seq_one_letter_code
_entity_poly.pdbx_strand_id
1 'polypeptide(L)'
;MKLSDLSLDEGLEALLAHSAINELYPPQEEAIRAGLLDSDRNFVIATPTASGKTFLAELSMLQSILTGSGKCLYVVPLNALAYEKYQNFKERYGAAVTVGISTGDYESSSRYLERNDITILTLEKLDSLTRLKPAWLRSISVVVVDEVHVLGEDKRGPRLEGAMARFMSFNPAARVIGLSATIANVAEFGDWLDARIIQSDWRPVPLKEEILLAKSDREIIERVVLEVGRGAQVLVFVNTKRGAASFARKIAAELRLRNDALDTLAEKVDIGVDDLPEIVRYGVAYHNSWLHPEQRRAIEDSFRTRDLKVICCTPTLAMGVSLPAKLVLIRNYKFYTLGRGLEPMPVFWVKQVFGRAGRPEHDAYGTGVIVARDEDSLEEIQSVYIDGELERIESQFSTETMTEQILATIVGGAQRIEQVLEFLNSTFYAYQHSTELEALLADLDDILLDLARKGFIELDGDRLRPTPFGTLASRLYLSVHSALELREGIQTLSEADRDGTISISDFDLLILLCRCDEIIPLTVKLAFEIATNLSENLEWVYYGGHALGSAIVAQAWIEEHTYAELKDEFNAYPGEIHNTIFNLGWMAYAASRIAEYLKEDRMSARLQLLHDRIKHGVKSELLGLIAIKGVGRVIARGLYARGLRTPREVAAADLRQLELAPGVGAKRAVKLKEEALEQCMS
;
A
#
# COMPACT_ATOMS: atom_id res chain seq x y z
N MET A 1 -1.81 -8.94 35.02
CA MET A 1 -0.86 -10.08 35.17
C MET A 1 0.53 -9.60 34.80
N LYS A 2 1.54 -9.95 35.56
CA LYS A 2 2.92 -9.58 35.19
C LYS A 2 3.46 -10.51 34.12
N LEU A 3 4.36 -10.02 33.31
CA LEU A 3 5.00 -10.85 32.28
C LEU A 3 5.77 -12.05 32.91
N SER A 4 6.35 -11.84 34.11
CA SER A 4 7.04 -12.87 34.91
C SER A 4 6.13 -13.99 35.42
N ASP A 5 4.82 -13.83 35.36
CA ASP A 5 3.84 -14.83 35.82
C ASP A 5 3.45 -15.82 34.70
N LEU A 6 3.97 -15.59 33.48
CA LEU A 6 3.72 -16.42 32.31
C LEU A 6 4.72 -17.60 32.27
N SER A 7 4.22 -18.78 31.91
CA SER A 7 5.07 -19.93 31.56
C SER A 7 5.57 -19.79 30.13
N LEU A 8 6.60 -18.98 29.93
CA LEU A 8 7.22 -18.76 28.63
C LEU A 8 8.42 -19.69 28.42
N ASP A 9 8.81 -19.88 27.17
CA ASP A 9 10.09 -20.50 26.85
C ASP A 9 11.25 -19.65 27.43
N GLU A 10 12.33 -20.29 27.94
CA GLU A 10 13.47 -19.58 28.55
C GLU A 10 14.09 -18.54 27.61
N GLY A 11 14.12 -18.82 26.30
CA GLY A 11 14.59 -17.87 25.28
C GLY A 11 13.68 -16.67 25.14
N LEU A 12 12.38 -16.87 25.24
CA LEU A 12 11.39 -15.78 25.18
C LEU A 12 11.43 -14.93 26.46
N GLU A 13 11.58 -15.54 27.63
CA GLU A 13 11.78 -14.82 28.89
C GLU A 13 13.02 -13.91 28.84
N ALA A 14 14.13 -14.45 28.34
CA ALA A 14 15.36 -13.66 28.17
C ALA A 14 15.23 -12.50 27.20
N LEU A 15 14.50 -12.66 26.10
CA LEU A 15 14.19 -11.59 25.14
C LEU A 15 13.32 -10.50 25.76
N LEU A 16 12.32 -10.89 26.53
CA LEU A 16 11.36 -9.96 27.14
C LEU A 16 11.90 -9.26 28.40
N ALA A 17 12.91 -9.83 29.06
CA ALA A 17 13.56 -9.22 30.23
C ALA A 17 14.14 -7.82 29.96
N HIS A 18 14.45 -7.52 28.69
CA HIS A 18 14.92 -6.21 28.25
C HIS A 18 13.81 -5.33 27.67
N SER A 19 12.57 -5.80 27.64
CA SER A 19 11.42 -5.01 27.17
C SER A 19 10.96 -4.04 28.27
N ALA A 20 10.47 -2.87 27.87
CA ALA A 20 9.85 -1.91 28.81
C ALA A 20 8.47 -2.38 29.34
N ILE A 21 7.98 -3.55 28.88
CA ILE A 21 6.66 -4.08 29.23
C ILE A 21 6.81 -4.99 30.44
N ASN A 22 6.31 -4.55 31.59
CA ASN A 22 6.34 -5.34 32.83
C ASN A 22 4.99 -5.95 33.18
N GLU A 23 3.90 -5.32 32.74
CA GLU A 23 2.54 -5.74 33.03
C GLU A 23 1.69 -5.80 31.75
N LEU A 24 0.86 -6.81 31.66
CA LEU A 24 -0.06 -6.99 30.56
C LEU A 24 -1.32 -6.12 30.74
N TYR A 25 -1.78 -5.56 29.65
CA TYR A 25 -3.08 -4.90 29.59
C TYR A 25 -4.22 -5.92 29.72
N PRO A 26 -5.41 -5.53 30.22
CA PRO A 26 -6.53 -6.47 30.41
C PRO A 26 -6.86 -7.34 29.19
N PRO A 27 -6.95 -6.81 27.95
CA PRO A 27 -7.21 -7.66 26.79
C PRO A 27 -6.05 -8.62 26.46
N GLN A 28 -4.83 -8.25 26.79
CA GLN A 28 -3.67 -9.12 26.61
C GLN A 28 -3.70 -10.29 27.60
N GLU A 29 -4.02 -10.01 28.86
CA GLU A 29 -4.19 -11.03 29.89
C GLU A 29 -5.33 -12.00 29.52
N GLU A 30 -6.44 -11.49 29.01
CA GLU A 30 -7.57 -12.31 28.53
C GLU A 30 -7.15 -13.25 27.41
N ALA A 31 -6.43 -12.75 26.38
CA ALA A 31 -5.96 -13.54 25.25
C ALA A 31 -5.02 -14.67 25.70
N ILE A 32 -4.11 -14.40 26.62
CA ILE A 32 -3.18 -15.39 27.14
C ILE A 32 -3.92 -16.44 27.97
N ARG A 33 -4.81 -16.05 28.87
CA ARG A 33 -5.66 -16.98 29.63
C ARG A 33 -6.57 -17.82 28.73
N ALA A 34 -6.95 -17.28 27.56
CA ALA A 34 -7.69 -18.01 26.55
C ALA A 34 -6.83 -19.03 25.79
N GLY A 35 -5.52 -19.15 26.07
CA GLY A 35 -4.60 -20.11 25.46
C GLY A 35 -3.92 -19.60 24.20
N LEU A 36 -3.72 -18.30 24.05
CA LEU A 36 -3.03 -17.73 22.87
C LEU A 36 -1.60 -18.31 22.71
N LEU A 37 -0.91 -18.64 23.78
CA LEU A 37 0.46 -19.16 23.73
C LEU A 37 0.54 -20.69 23.71
N ASP A 38 -0.47 -21.38 24.25
CA ASP A 38 -0.42 -22.80 24.60
C ASP A 38 -1.35 -23.69 23.75
N SER A 39 -2.11 -23.09 22.80
CA SER A 39 -3.05 -23.84 21.95
C SER A 39 -2.79 -23.66 20.47
N ASP A 40 -3.18 -24.67 19.69
CA ASP A 40 -3.13 -24.64 18.22
C ASP A 40 -4.34 -23.94 17.59
N ARG A 41 -5.19 -23.28 18.41
CA ARG A 41 -6.39 -22.62 17.93
C ARG A 41 -6.08 -21.29 17.24
N ASN A 42 -6.92 -20.95 16.26
CA ASN A 42 -6.94 -19.63 15.66
C ASN A 42 -7.50 -18.60 16.66
N PHE A 43 -7.15 -17.34 16.48
CA PHE A 43 -7.63 -16.23 17.28
C PHE A 43 -8.06 -15.04 16.42
N VAL A 44 -9.13 -14.37 16.85
CA VAL A 44 -9.50 -13.03 16.36
C VAL A 44 -9.46 -12.07 17.54
N ILE A 45 -8.57 -11.09 17.47
CA ILE A 45 -8.34 -10.11 18.52
C ILE A 45 -8.86 -8.76 18.04
N ALA A 46 -10.07 -8.41 18.46
CA ALA A 46 -10.77 -7.19 18.09
C ALA A 46 -10.77 -6.20 19.25
N THR A 47 -9.78 -5.32 19.28
CA THR A 47 -9.60 -4.34 20.36
C THR A 47 -9.15 -3.00 19.80
N PRO A 48 -9.38 -1.87 20.50
CA PRO A 48 -9.03 -0.54 20.01
C PRO A 48 -7.54 -0.40 19.64
N THR A 49 -7.22 0.61 18.86
CA THR A 49 -5.83 0.96 18.57
C THR A 49 -5.06 1.27 19.87
N ALA A 50 -3.76 0.94 19.91
CA ALA A 50 -2.89 1.06 21.09
C ALA A 50 -3.19 0.12 22.26
N SER A 51 -4.13 -0.81 22.17
CA SER A 51 -4.39 -1.84 23.22
C SER A 51 -3.33 -2.94 23.29
N GLY A 52 -2.32 -2.90 22.40
CA GLY A 52 -1.20 -3.86 22.39
C GLY A 52 -1.45 -5.15 21.63
N LYS A 53 -2.36 -5.17 20.64
CA LYS A 53 -2.62 -6.31 19.73
C LYS A 53 -1.33 -6.86 19.09
N THR A 54 -0.50 -5.97 18.56
CA THR A 54 0.77 -6.34 17.93
C THR A 54 1.66 -7.14 18.88
N PHE A 55 1.73 -6.73 20.16
CA PHE A 55 2.52 -7.45 21.16
C PHE A 55 2.04 -8.89 21.40
N LEU A 56 0.73 -9.12 21.39
CA LEU A 56 0.18 -10.48 21.49
C LEU A 56 0.58 -11.36 20.30
N ALA A 57 0.56 -10.79 19.10
CA ALA A 57 1.04 -11.47 17.90
C ALA A 57 2.56 -11.73 17.96
N GLU A 58 3.35 -10.76 18.43
CA GLU A 58 4.80 -10.92 18.66
C GLU A 58 5.07 -12.09 19.62
N LEU A 59 4.40 -12.13 20.76
CA LEU A 59 4.54 -13.21 21.73
C LEU A 59 4.21 -14.58 21.13
N SER A 60 3.09 -14.68 20.41
CA SER A 60 2.67 -15.95 19.79
C SER A 60 3.64 -16.44 18.71
N MET A 61 4.17 -15.53 17.87
CA MET A 61 5.17 -15.87 16.85
C MET A 61 6.49 -16.31 17.48
N LEU A 62 7.00 -15.54 18.45
CA LEU A 62 8.26 -15.85 19.12
C LEU A 62 8.19 -17.16 19.88
N GLN A 63 7.09 -17.41 20.61
CA GLN A 63 6.85 -18.69 21.29
C GLN A 63 6.90 -19.85 20.29
N SER A 64 6.21 -19.74 19.15
CA SER A 64 6.19 -20.76 18.10
C SER A 64 7.58 -21.03 17.51
N ILE A 65 8.38 -19.99 17.27
CA ILE A 65 9.74 -20.12 16.72
C ILE A 65 10.70 -20.77 17.73
N LEU A 66 10.70 -20.27 18.96
CA LEU A 66 11.63 -20.72 19.99
C LEU A 66 11.35 -22.15 20.47
N THR A 67 10.07 -22.58 20.45
CA THR A 67 9.70 -23.98 20.69
C THR A 67 9.96 -24.90 19.48
N GLY A 68 10.43 -24.36 18.36
CA GLY A 68 10.74 -25.14 17.15
C GLY A 68 9.50 -25.58 16.36
N SER A 69 8.31 -24.97 16.62
CA SER A 69 7.06 -25.36 15.96
C SER A 69 7.03 -24.94 14.48
N GLY A 70 7.76 -23.89 14.07
CA GLY A 70 7.85 -23.47 12.68
C GLY A 70 8.14 -21.98 12.50
N LYS A 71 7.97 -21.50 11.27
CA LYS A 71 8.18 -20.11 10.86
C LYS A 71 6.88 -19.32 10.91
N CYS A 72 6.99 -17.98 10.85
CA CYS A 72 5.83 -17.12 11.00
C CYS A 72 5.71 -16.13 9.85
N LEU A 73 4.45 -15.82 9.47
CA LEU A 73 4.12 -14.72 8.57
C LEU A 73 3.40 -13.60 9.36
N TYR A 74 3.75 -12.37 9.05
CA TYR A 74 3.04 -11.18 9.52
C TYR A 74 2.55 -10.38 8.32
N VAL A 75 1.24 -10.41 8.07
CA VAL A 75 0.59 -9.82 6.90
C VAL A 75 -0.01 -8.49 7.25
N VAL A 76 0.31 -7.47 6.46
CA VAL A 76 -0.18 -6.10 6.65
C VAL A 76 -0.80 -5.54 5.37
N PRO A 77 -1.74 -4.59 5.47
CA PRO A 77 -2.41 -4.06 4.28
C PRO A 77 -1.59 -3.08 3.45
N LEU A 78 -0.49 -2.52 3.99
CA LEU A 78 0.24 -1.43 3.34
C LEU A 78 1.75 -1.57 3.45
N ASN A 79 2.47 -1.17 2.39
CA ASN A 79 3.93 -1.16 2.33
C ASN A 79 4.57 -0.37 3.47
N ALA A 80 3.99 0.77 3.85
CA ALA A 80 4.50 1.60 4.95
C ALA A 80 4.46 0.86 6.29
N LEU A 81 3.36 0.16 6.58
CA LEU A 81 3.21 -0.68 7.77
C LEU A 81 4.19 -1.87 7.73
N ALA A 82 4.37 -2.51 6.57
CA ALA A 82 5.33 -3.61 6.43
C ALA A 82 6.74 -3.15 6.81
N TYR A 83 7.16 -1.99 6.31
CA TYR A 83 8.47 -1.44 6.61
C TYR A 83 8.60 -1.04 8.09
N GLU A 84 7.58 -0.40 8.68
CA GLU A 84 7.55 -0.04 10.12
C GLU A 84 7.68 -1.31 10.99
N LYS A 85 6.88 -2.34 10.73
CA LYS A 85 6.94 -3.62 11.46
C LYS A 85 8.30 -4.30 11.29
N TYR A 86 8.86 -4.30 10.07
CA TYR A 86 10.18 -4.86 9.81
C TYR A 86 11.27 -4.19 10.64
N GLN A 87 11.32 -2.87 10.67
CA GLN A 87 12.30 -2.14 11.47
C GLN A 87 12.12 -2.44 12.96
N ASN A 88 10.90 -2.36 13.47
CA ASN A 88 10.59 -2.61 14.87
C ASN A 88 10.95 -4.06 15.28
N PHE A 89 10.60 -5.06 14.49
CA PHE A 89 10.89 -6.46 14.81
C PHE A 89 12.38 -6.76 14.72
N LYS A 90 13.05 -6.21 13.70
CA LYS A 90 14.48 -6.35 13.53
C LYS A 90 15.27 -5.71 14.68
N GLU A 91 14.87 -4.51 15.13
CA GLU A 91 15.50 -3.82 16.24
C GLU A 91 15.31 -4.59 17.56
N ARG A 92 14.08 -5.07 17.83
CA ARG A 92 13.76 -5.74 19.09
C ARG A 92 14.25 -7.19 19.15
N TYR A 93 14.15 -7.93 18.07
CA TYR A 93 14.29 -9.39 18.07
C TYR A 93 15.37 -9.92 17.12
N GLY A 94 15.97 -9.07 16.28
CA GLY A 94 16.92 -9.46 15.25
C GLY A 94 18.22 -10.11 15.76
N ALA A 95 18.48 -10.04 17.06
CA ALA A 95 19.59 -10.79 17.71
C ALA A 95 19.26 -12.26 17.95
N ALA A 96 17.97 -12.63 18.03
CA ALA A 96 17.51 -13.98 18.36
C ALA A 96 16.82 -14.68 17.19
N VAL A 97 16.13 -13.94 16.32
CA VAL A 97 15.36 -14.46 15.18
C VAL A 97 15.67 -13.69 13.91
N THR A 98 15.65 -14.37 12.79
CA THR A 98 15.83 -13.72 11.48
C THR A 98 14.53 -13.12 10.99
N VAL A 99 14.54 -11.81 10.70
CA VAL A 99 13.37 -11.07 10.23
C VAL A 99 13.57 -10.63 8.78
N GLY A 100 12.62 -10.95 7.92
CA GLY A 100 12.60 -10.55 6.51
C GLY A 100 11.36 -9.75 6.15
N ILE A 101 11.43 -9.03 5.04
CA ILE A 101 10.32 -8.26 4.47
C ILE A 101 10.20 -8.53 2.97
N SER A 102 8.96 -8.60 2.46
CA SER A 102 8.69 -8.66 1.02
C SER A 102 7.38 -7.94 0.68
N THR A 103 7.49 -6.89 -0.11
CA THR A 103 6.37 -5.95 -0.38
C THR A 103 6.11 -5.69 -1.86
N GLY A 104 6.81 -6.27 -2.81
CA GLY A 104 6.68 -5.77 -4.17
C GLY A 104 7.13 -6.63 -5.33
N ASP A 105 7.73 -7.80 -5.11
CA ASP A 105 8.13 -8.69 -6.20
C ASP A 105 7.02 -9.70 -6.52
N TYR A 106 6.35 -9.50 -7.63
CA TYR A 106 5.21 -10.33 -8.03
C TYR A 106 5.62 -11.70 -8.60
N GLU A 107 6.74 -11.79 -9.31
CA GLU A 107 7.17 -13.04 -9.99
C GLU A 107 8.05 -13.99 -9.18
N SER A 108 8.69 -13.54 -8.13
CA SER A 108 9.64 -14.39 -7.44
C SER A 108 8.95 -15.32 -6.46
N SER A 109 9.27 -16.62 -6.53
CA SER A 109 8.94 -17.59 -5.46
C SER A 109 9.57 -17.22 -4.12
N SER A 110 10.35 -16.15 -4.14
CA SER A 110 11.01 -15.52 -2.99
C SER A 110 11.69 -16.55 -2.09
N ARG A 111 12.47 -17.49 -2.69
CA ARG A 111 13.20 -18.53 -1.95
C ARG A 111 14.08 -17.98 -0.84
N TYR A 112 14.56 -16.74 -0.97
CA TYR A 112 15.31 -16.07 0.09
C TYR A 112 14.49 -15.87 1.37
N LEU A 113 13.16 -15.82 1.26
CA LEU A 113 12.25 -15.69 2.41
C LEU A 113 12.23 -16.95 3.28
N GLU A 114 12.55 -18.10 2.68
CA GLU A 114 12.67 -19.37 3.41
C GLU A 114 13.70 -19.31 4.55
N ARG A 115 14.68 -18.40 4.47
CA ARG A 115 15.73 -18.27 5.51
C ARG A 115 15.26 -17.52 6.75
N ASN A 116 14.14 -16.78 6.65
CA ASN A 116 13.65 -15.99 7.76
C ASN A 116 12.78 -16.81 8.70
N ASP A 117 12.84 -16.51 9.98
CA ASP A 117 11.95 -17.04 11.01
C ASP A 117 10.63 -16.28 11.02
N ILE A 118 10.69 -14.93 10.88
CA ILE A 118 9.53 -14.07 10.70
C ILE A 118 9.63 -13.39 9.34
N THR A 119 8.60 -13.52 8.51
CA THR A 119 8.51 -12.79 7.25
C THR A 119 7.32 -11.85 7.27
N ILE A 120 7.60 -10.56 7.09
CA ILE A 120 6.58 -9.52 7.00
C ILE A 120 6.21 -9.34 5.53
N LEU A 121 4.92 -9.42 5.22
CA LEU A 121 4.37 -9.38 3.88
C LEU A 121 3.25 -8.35 3.76
N THR A 122 3.09 -7.79 2.56
CA THR A 122 1.80 -7.18 2.23
C THR A 122 0.78 -8.25 1.82
N LEU A 123 -0.51 -7.88 1.83
CA LEU A 123 -1.58 -8.80 1.41
C LEU A 123 -1.41 -9.23 -0.06
N GLU A 124 -0.94 -8.34 -0.94
CA GLU A 124 -0.67 -8.64 -2.35
C GLU A 124 0.44 -9.69 -2.47
N LYS A 125 1.46 -9.61 -1.61
CA LYS A 125 2.53 -10.61 -1.59
C LYS A 125 2.06 -11.95 -1.05
N LEU A 126 1.20 -11.98 -0.04
CA LEU A 126 0.57 -13.22 0.42
C LEU A 126 -0.25 -13.86 -0.70
N ASP A 127 -1.07 -13.07 -1.41
CA ASP A 127 -1.84 -13.56 -2.55
C ASP A 127 -0.93 -14.14 -3.65
N SER A 128 0.14 -13.43 -4.02
CA SER A 128 1.16 -13.94 -4.96
C SER A 128 1.76 -15.28 -4.51
N LEU A 129 2.17 -15.38 -3.26
CA LEU A 129 2.76 -16.62 -2.72
C LEU A 129 1.78 -17.78 -2.69
N THR A 130 0.50 -17.53 -2.40
CA THR A 130 -0.54 -18.58 -2.39
C THR A 130 -0.90 -19.07 -3.79
N ARG A 131 -0.69 -18.28 -4.85
CA ARG A 131 -0.78 -18.70 -6.25
C ARG A 131 0.40 -19.58 -6.66
N LEU A 132 1.61 -19.23 -6.21
CA LEU A 132 2.86 -19.95 -6.53
C LEU A 132 3.10 -21.20 -5.69
N LYS A 133 2.52 -21.27 -4.49
CA LYS A 133 2.63 -22.35 -3.51
C LYS A 133 4.07 -22.86 -3.30
N PRO A 134 5.05 -21.97 -2.99
CA PRO A 134 6.41 -22.43 -2.72
C PRO A 134 6.41 -23.37 -1.51
N ALA A 135 7.24 -24.43 -1.57
CA ALA A 135 7.24 -25.51 -0.58
C ALA A 135 7.44 -25.02 0.87
N TRP A 136 8.21 -23.94 1.05
CA TRP A 136 8.47 -23.36 2.37
C TRP A 136 7.23 -22.78 3.08
N LEU A 137 6.14 -22.43 2.33
CA LEU A 137 4.88 -22.02 2.98
C LEU A 137 4.27 -23.11 3.88
N ARG A 138 4.62 -24.38 3.67
CA ARG A 138 4.19 -25.48 4.55
C ARG A 138 4.90 -25.50 5.90
N SER A 139 6.04 -24.81 6.03
CA SER A 139 6.77 -24.68 7.29
C SER A 139 6.26 -23.53 8.18
N ILE A 140 5.25 -22.81 7.72
CA ILE A 140 4.63 -21.74 8.49
C ILE A 140 3.72 -22.35 9.55
N SER A 141 3.97 -22.03 10.80
CA SER A 141 3.17 -22.45 11.96
C SER A 141 2.16 -21.38 12.42
N VAL A 142 2.50 -20.11 12.23
CA VAL A 142 1.63 -18.98 12.60
C VAL A 142 1.56 -17.97 11.48
N VAL A 143 0.34 -17.56 11.14
CA VAL A 143 0.08 -16.42 10.25
C VAL A 143 -0.69 -15.36 11.03
N VAL A 144 -0.10 -14.20 11.17
CA VAL A 144 -0.76 -13.02 11.71
C VAL A 144 -1.30 -12.19 10.55
N VAL A 145 -2.58 -11.86 10.57
CA VAL A 145 -3.22 -10.93 9.62
C VAL A 145 -3.58 -9.66 10.39
N ASP A 146 -2.77 -8.63 10.19
CA ASP A 146 -3.01 -7.32 10.81
C ASP A 146 -4.07 -6.54 10.03
N GLU A 147 -4.93 -5.83 10.75
CA GLU A 147 -6.07 -5.08 10.22
C GLU A 147 -7.00 -5.96 9.36
N VAL A 148 -7.40 -7.14 9.86
CA VAL A 148 -8.23 -8.11 9.11
C VAL A 148 -9.56 -7.53 8.63
N HIS A 149 -10.06 -6.44 9.23
CA HIS A 149 -11.23 -5.70 8.77
C HIS A 149 -11.12 -5.09 7.36
N VAL A 150 -9.91 -5.08 6.78
CA VAL A 150 -9.69 -4.77 5.35
C VAL A 150 -10.49 -5.68 4.43
N LEU A 151 -10.99 -6.82 4.90
CA LEU A 151 -11.95 -7.67 4.17
C LEU A 151 -13.18 -6.89 3.67
N GLY A 152 -13.61 -5.84 4.38
CA GLY A 152 -14.69 -4.94 3.97
C GLY A 152 -14.31 -3.86 2.93
N GLU A 153 -13.11 -3.90 2.35
CA GLU A 153 -12.69 -2.93 1.34
C GLU A 153 -12.83 -3.46 -0.09
N ASP A 154 -13.42 -2.67 -0.98
CA ASP A 154 -13.77 -3.06 -2.36
C ASP A 154 -12.63 -3.73 -3.13
N LYS A 155 -11.41 -3.18 -3.06
CA LYS A 155 -10.28 -3.67 -3.87
C LYS A 155 -9.36 -4.64 -3.13
N ARG A 156 -9.15 -4.42 -1.84
CA ARG A 156 -8.21 -5.20 -1.04
C ARG A 156 -8.86 -6.38 -0.32
N GLY A 157 -10.14 -6.23 0.04
CA GLY A 157 -10.91 -7.28 0.70
C GLY A 157 -10.90 -8.61 -0.05
N PRO A 158 -11.33 -8.66 -1.31
CA PRO A 158 -11.36 -9.90 -2.09
C PRO A 158 -9.99 -10.56 -2.26
N ARG A 159 -8.92 -9.76 -2.35
CA ARG A 159 -7.55 -10.29 -2.44
C ARG A 159 -7.10 -10.93 -1.15
N LEU A 160 -7.33 -10.26 -0.01
CA LEU A 160 -7.01 -10.81 1.30
C LEU A 160 -7.82 -12.09 1.57
N GLU A 161 -9.11 -12.06 1.32
CA GLU A 161 -10.02 -13.17 1.51
C GLU A 161 -9.59 -14.40 0.69
N GLY A 162 -9.38 -14.23 -0.62
CA GLY A 162 -8.92 -15.28 -1.50
C GLY A 162 -7.53 -15.83 -1.13
N ALA A 163 -6.61 -14.95 -0.70
CA ALA A 163 -5.30 -15.37 -0.25
C ALA A 163 -5.36 -16.18 1.05
N MET A 164 -6.18 -15.77 2.00
CA MET A 164 -6.40 -16.51 3.26
C MET A 164 -7.04 -17.87 3.01
N ALA A 165 -8.10 -17.92 2.21
CA ALA A 165 -8.77 -19.17 1.86
C ALA A 165 -7.79 -20.18 1.19
N ARG A 166 -7.00 -19.74 0.21
CA ARG A 166 -5.97 -20.57 -0.43
C ARG A 166 -4.87 -20.97 0.54
N PHE A 167 -4.42 -20.07 1.41
CA PHE A 167 -3.39 -20.39 2.39
C PHE A 167 -3.86 -21.45 3.38
N MET A 168 -5.04 -21.30 3.98
CA MET A 168 -5.63 -22.24 4.93
C MET A 168 -5.84 -23.62 4.28
N SER A 169 -6.30 -23.66 3.02
CA SER A 169 -6.40 -24.93 2.28
C SER A 169 -5.03 -25.57 2.00
N PHE A 170 -3.99 -24.77 1.72
CA PHE A 170 -2.64 -25.27 1.42
C PHE A 170 -1.87 -25.73 2.66
N ASN A 171 -2.03 -25.02 3.78
CA ASN A 171 -1.38 -25.31 5.06
C ASN A 171 -2.39 -25.27 6.23
N PRO A 172 -3.28 -26.28 6.34
CA PRO A 172 -4.33 -26.29 7.36
C PRO A 172 -3.79 -26.45 8.79
N ALA A 173 -2.50 -26.78 8.97
CA ALA A 173 -1.87 -26.88 10.27
C ALA A 173 -1.38 -25.53 10.81
N ALA A 174 -1.32 -24.51 9.99
CA ALA A 174 -0.91 -23.18 10.43
C ALA A 174 -2.02 -22.48 11.21
N ARG A 175 -1.65 -21.90 12.34
CA ARG A 175 -2.55 -21.05 13.14
C ARG A 175 -2.73 -19.70 12.47
N VAL A 176 -3.97 -19.20 12.46
CA VAL A 176 -4.30 -17.85 12.01
C VAL A 176 -4.63 -16.96 13.20
N ILE A 177 -4.00 -15.80 13.28
CA ILE A 177 -4.28 -14.77 14.28
C ILE A 177 -4.71 -13.50 13.53
N GLY A 178 -6.01 -13.23 13.52
CA GLY A 178 -6.58 -12.00 12.96
C GLY A 178 -6.55 -10.87 13.99
N LEU A 179 -5.87 -9.77 13.67
CA LEU A 179 -5.88 -8.56 14.49
C LEU A 179 -6.81 -7.54 13.84
N SER A 180 -7.70 -6.97 14.61
CA SER A 180 -8.65 -5.95 14.15
C SER A 180 -8.80 -4.83 15.17
N ALA A 181 -9.23 -3.66 14.71
CA ALA A 181 -9.94 -2.75 15.58
C ALA A 181 -11.27 -3.36 16.00
N THR A 182 -12.01 -2.69 16.90
CA THR A 182 -13.37 -3.07 17.24
C THR A 182 -14.25 -3.08 15.98
N ILE A 183 -14.95 -4.17 15.72
CA ILE A 183 -15.89 -4.38 14.61
C ILE A 183 -17.22 -4.93 15.13
N ALA A 184 -18.33 -4.66 14.42
CA ALA A 184 -19.65 -5.04 14.86
C ALA A 184 -19.86 -6.57 14.85
N ASN A 185 -19.41 -7.24 13.81
CA ASN A 185 -19.68 -8.66 13.55
C ASN A 185 -18.44 -9.56 13.79
N VAL A 186 -17.70 -9.32 14.88
CA VAL A 186 -16.51 -10.12 15.21
C VAL A 186 -16.82 -11.62 15.35
N ALA A 187 -18.03 -11.98 15.77
CA ALA A 187 -18.47 -13.36 15.87
C ALA A 187 -18.39 -14.10 14.53
N GLU A 188 -18.77 -13.46 13.43
CA GLU A 188 -18.71 -14.04 12.10
C GLU A 188 -17.28 -14.33 11.66
N PHE A 189 -16.33 -13.45 12.00
CA PHE A 189 -14.91 -13.69 11.76
C PHE A 189 -14.39 -14.88 12.59
N GLY A 190 -14.84 -14.98 13.83
CA GLY A 190 -14.52 -16.11 14.71
C GLY A 190 -15.04 -17.43 14.15
N ASP A 191 -16.28 -17.48 13.75
CA ASP A 191 -16.92 -18.67 13.17
C ASP A 191 -16.27 -19.05 11.82
N TRP A 192 -16.04 -18.08 10.92
CA TRP A 192 -15.39 -18.31 9.64
C TRP A 192 -13.97 -18.90 9.77
N LEU A 193 -13.20 -18.39 10.73
CA LEU A 193 -11.81 -18.83 10.95
C LEU A 193 -11.70 -19.99 11.95
N ASP A 194 -12.80 -20.50 12.49
CA ASP A 194 -12.80 -21.43 13.66
C ASP A 194 -11.87 -20.90 14.75
N ALA A 195 -12.06 -19.63 15.13
CA ALA A 195 -11.16 -18.89 15.98
C ALA A 195 -11.79 -18.53 17.33
N ARG A 196 -10.94 -18.50 18.36
CA ARG A 196 -11.32 -17.91 19.64
C ARG A 196 -11.31 -16.37 19.53
N ILE A 197 -12.36 -15.74 20.02
CA ILE A 197 -12.55 -14.29 19.95
C ILE A 197 -12.09 -13.65 21.26
N ILE A 198 -11.28 -12.60 21.14
CA ILE A 198 -10.97 -11.65 22.21
C ILE A 198 -11.49 -10.30 21.78
N GLN A 199 -12.53 -9.82 22.44
CA GLN A 199 -13.15 -8.53 22.14
C GLN A 199 -13.15 -7.65 23.40
N SER A 200 -12.67 -6.42 23.26
CA SER A 200 -12.63 -5.46 24.37
C SER A 200 -12.61 -4.04 23.84
N ASP A 201 -13.28 -3.13 24.55
CA ASP A 201 -13.25 -1.69 24.29
C ASP A 201 -12.20 -0.98 25.16
N TRP A 202 -11.42 -1.73 25.91
CA TRP A 202 -10.39 -1.19 26.80
C TRP A 202 -9.30 -0.45 26.04
N ARG A 203 -8.90 0.71 26.57
CA ARG A 203 -7.81 1.53 26.02
C ARG A 203 -6.84 1.95 27.12
N PRO A 204 -5.51 1.98 26.83
CA PRO A 204 -4.51 2.46 27.78
C PRO A 204 -4.67 3.96 28.10
N VAL A 205 -5.18 4.73 27.14
CA VAL A 205 -5.48 6.15 27.30
C VAL A 205 -6.98 6.35 27.03
N PRO A 206 -7.76 6.82 28.02
CA PRO A 206 -9.18 7.10 27.85
C PRO A 206 -9.44 8.08 26.70
N LEU A 207 -10.48 7.83 25.92
CA LEU A 207 -10.92 8.70 24.83
C LEU A 207 -12.12 9.55 25.29
N LYS A 208 -12.04 10.85 25.03
CA LYS A 208 -13.18 11.76 25.10
C LYS A 208 -13.65 12.09 23.70
N GLU A 209 -14.90 11.81 23.42
CA GLU A 209 -15.54 12.16 22.14
C GLU A 209 -16.33 13.45 22.34
N GLU A 210 -16.10 14.43 21.49
CA GLU A 210 -16.70 15.76 21.57
C GLU A 210 -17.24 16.19 20.20
N ILE A 211 -18.34 16.95 20.20
CA ILE A 211 -18.82 17.64 19.01
C ILE A 211 -18.51 19.12 19.18
N LEU A 212 -17.82 19.71 18.24
CA LEU A 212 -17.54 21.14 18.20
C LEU A 212 -18.49 21.83 17.24
N LEU A 213 -19.46 22.59 17.76
CA LEU A 213 -20.28 23.47 16.94
C LEU A 213 -19.45 24.70 16.55
N ALA A 214 -19.00 24.76 15.28
CA ALA A 214 -18.16 25.83 14.77
C ALA A 214 -18.69 26.32 13.42
N LYS A 215 -19.23 27.52 13.39
CA LYS A 215 -19.81 28.15 12.19
C LYS A 215 -18.74 28.59 11.18
N SER A 216 -17.51 28.76 11.64
CA SER A 216 -16.39 29.23 10.81
C SER A 216 -15.11 28.42 11.02
N ASP A 217 -14.20 28.45 10.04
CA ASP A 217 -12.87 27.86 10.17
C ASP A 217 -12.04 28.51 11.29
N ARG A 218 -12.32 29.78 11.58
CA ARG A 218 -11.61 30.54 12.62
C ARG A 218 -11.77 29.89 13.99
N GLU A 219 -12.97 29.50 14.37
CA GLU A 219 -13.25 28.84 15.65
C GLU A 219 -12.52 27.51 15.78
N ILE A 220 -12.40 26.77 14.68
CA ILE A 220 -11.62 25.51 14.64
C ILE A 220 -10.13 25.81 14.81
N ILE A 221 -9.60 26.80 14.11
CA ILE A 221 -8.20 27.20 14.20
C ILE A 221 -7.87 27.67 15.61
N GLU A 222 -8.72 28.49 16.24
CA GLU A 222 -8.57 28.95 17.63
C GLU A 222 -8.49 27.75 18.60
N ARG A 223 -9.32 26.71 18.41
CA ARG A 223 -9.25 25.46 19.20
C ARG A 223 -7.91 24.74 19.00
N VAL A 224 -7.43 24.59 17.75
CA VAL A 224 -6.15 23.94 17.43
C VAL A 224 -4.98 24.71 18.05
N VAL A 225 -4.93 26.03 17.89
CA VAL A 225 -3.87 26.88 18.44
C VAL A 225 -3.85 26.83 19.97
N LEU A 226 -5.02 26.84 20.59
CA LEU A 226 -5.14 26.72 22.06
C LEU A 226 -4.57 25.40 22.57
N GLU A 227 -4.89 24.28 21.92
CA GLU A 227 -4.38 22.96 22.34
C GLU A 227 -2.87 22.83 22.09
N VAL A 228 -2.36 23.34 20.97
CA VAL A 228 -0.91 23.39 20.74
C VAL A 228 -0.21 24.29 21.77
N GLY A 229 -0.79 25.41 22.17
CA GLY A 229 -0.30 26.26 23.23
C GLY A 229 -0.21 25.56 24.60
N ARG A 230 -1.03 24.53 24.81
CA ARG A 230 -0.99 23.62 25.97
C ARG A 230 0.02 22.47 25.83
N GLY A 231 0.79 22.45 24.76
CA GLY A 231 1.80 21.40 24.47
C GLY A 231 1.26 20.18 23.71
N ALA A 232 0.01 20.21 23.23
CA ALA A 232 -0.56 19.12 22.48
C ALA A 232 -0.01 19.03 21.05
N GLN A 233 -0.02 17.80 20.49
CA GLN A 233 0.02 17.57 19.06
C GLN A 233 -1.39 17.32 18.56
N VAL A 234 -1.69 17.79 17.34
CA VAL A 234 -3.03 17.77 16.77
C VAL A 234 -3.01 17.15 15.37
N LEU A 235 -3.93 16.22 15.12
CA LEU A 235 -4.26 15.73 13.78
C LEU A 235 -5.60 16.33 13.35
N VAL A 236 -5.64 16.95 12.17
CA VAL A 236 -6.86 17.51 11.59
C VAL A 236 -7.21 16.77 10.31
N PHE A 237 -8.31 16.04 10.32
CA PHE A 237 -8.80 15.30 9.16
C PHE A 237 -9.72 16.18 8.30
N VAL A 238 -9.39 16.27 7.00
CA VAL A 238 -10.08 17.08 6.00
C VAL A 238 -10.42 16.20 4.81
N ASN A 239 -11.58 16.41 4.21
CA ASN A 239 -12.12 15.52 3.15
C ASN A 239 -11.44 15.65 1.77
N THR A 240 -10.61 16.65 1.54
CA THR A 240 -9.93 16.84 0.24
C THR A 240 -8.45 17.19 0.42
N LYS A 241 -7.64 16.77 -0.56
CA LYS A 241 -6.20 17.07 -0.61
C LYS A 241 -5.92 18.58 -0.61
N ARG A 242 -6.67 19.35 -1.43
CA ARG A 242 -6.59 20.82 -1.49
C ARG A 242 -7.06 21.47 -0.18
N GLY A 243 -8.13 20.93 0.41
CA GLY A 243 -8.63 21.37 1.71
C GLY A 243 -7.58 21.21 2.81
N ALA A 244 -6.88 20.09 2.86
CA ALA A 244 -5.83 19.83 3.83
C ALA A 244 -4.68 20.85 3.70
N ALA A 245 -4.17 21.11 2.50
CA ALA A 245 -3.13 22.10 2.26
C ALA A 245 -3.61 23.52 2.59
N SER A 246 -4.82 23.90 2.15
CA SER A 246 -5.39 25.22 2.43
C SER A 246 -5.61 25.46 3.93
N PHE A 247 -6.10 24.43 4.65
CA PHE A 247 -6.35 24.56 6.08
C PHE A 247 -5.04 24.58 6.89
N ALA A 248 -4.02 23.81 6.47
CA ALA A 248 -2.69 23.87 7.06
C ALA A 248 -2.07 25.28 6.96
N ARG A 249 -2.18 25.97 5.81
CA ARG A 249 -1.72 27.36 5.65
C ARG A 249 -2.40 28.31 6.64
N LYS A 250 -3.73 28.17 6.82
CA LYS A 250 -4.46 29.01 7.77
C LYS A 250 -4.00 28.81 9.20
N ILE A 251 -3.76 27.56 9.61
CA ILE A 251 -3.24 27.25 10.96
C ILE A 251 -1.81 27.75 11.10
N ALA A 252 -0.95 27.58 10.11
CA ALA A 252 0.44 28.03 10.15
C ALA A 252 0.55 29.55 10.31
N ALA A 253 -0.33 30.31 9.67
CA ALA A 253 -0.39 31.77 9.76
C ALA A 253 -0.70 32.26 11.18
N GLU A 254 -1.48 31.51 11.96
CA GLU A 254 -1.84 31.83 13.36
C GLU A 254 -0.84 31.26 14.36
N LEU A 255 -0.35 30.02 14.14
CA LEU A 255 0.49 29.30 15.10
C LEU A 255 1.92 29.84 15.20
N ARG A 256 2.58 30.07 14.07
CA ARG A 256 3.91 30.72 13.90
C ARG A 256 5.03 30.15 14.80
N LEU A 257 5.02 28.86 15.08
CA LEU A 257 6.12 28.22 15.76
C LEU A 257 7.38 28.25 14.89
N ARG A 258 8.56 28.41 15.54
CA ARG A 258 9.83 28.32 14.84
C ARG A 258 10.89 27.68 15.74
N ASN A 259 11.66 26.78 15.15
CA ASN A 259 12.87 26.21 15.75
C ASN A 259 13.74 25.57 14.65
N ASP A 260 14.99 25.27 14.96
CA ASP A 260 15.97 24.71 14.02
C ASP A 260 15.56 23.34 13.45
N ALA A 261 14.83 22.53 14.22
CA ALA A 261 14.33 21.23 13.74
C ALA A 261 13.30 21.40 12.63
N LEU A 262 12.42 22.42 12.71
CA LEU A 262 11.44 22.74 11.68
C LEU A 262 12.12 23.32 10.42
N ASP A 263 13.18 24.12 10.57
CA ASP A 263 13.96 24.60 9.43
C ASP A 263 14.66 23.43 8.71
N THR A 264 15.25 22.50 9.46
CA THR A 264 15.84 21.27 8.92
C THR A 264 14.76 20.39 8.21
N LEU A 265 13.56 20.29 8.78
CA LEU A 265 12.46 19.56 8.13
C LEU A 265 12.03 20.25 6.84
N ALA A 266 11.95 21.59 6.83
CA ALA A 266 11.57 22.35 5.64
C ALA A 266 12.54 22.09 4.47
N GLU A 267 13.86 22.01 4.74
CA GLU A 267 14.86 21.65 3.73
C GLU A 267 14.66 20.21 3.22
N LYS A 268 14.28 19.25 4.09
CA LYS A 268 14.05 17.85 3.69
C LYS A 268 12.80 17.65 2.84
N VAL A 269 11.77 18.46 3.06
CA VAL A 269 10.51 18.35 2.31
C VAL A 269 10.48 19.24 1.06
N ASP A 270 11.50 20.05 0.84
CA ASP A 270 11.61 20.91 -0.34
C ASP A 270 12.00 20.12 -1.58
N ILE A 271 11.06 19.97 -2.49
CA ILE A 271 11.25 19.36 -3.82
C ILE A 271 10.93 20.36 -4.95
N GLY A 272 10.80 21.64 -4.62
CA GLY A 272 10.57 22.74 -5.57
C GLY A 272 9.17 22.76 -6.21
N VAL A 273 8.16 22.14 -5.58
CA VAL A 273 6.83 21.96 -6.20
C VAL A 273 5.74 22.77 -5.51
N ASP A 274 5.80 22.96 -4.20
CA ASP A 274 4.72 23.53 -3.40
C ASP A 274 5.24 24.36 -2.21
N ASP A 275 4.31 24.94 -1.43
CA ASP A 275 4.59 25.76 -0.26
C ASP A 275 4.73 24.97 1.05
N LEU A 276 4.82 23.65 0.97
CA LEU A 276 4.99 22.80 2.16
C LEU A 276 6.19 23.19 3.02
N PRO A 277 7.38 23.51 2.46
CA PRO A 277 8.52 23.96 3.24
C PRO A 277 8.26 25.21 4.09
N GLU A 278 7.48 26.15 3.53
CA GLU A 278 7.11 27.38 4.25
C GLU A 278 6.15 27.10 5.41
N ILE A 279 5.15 26.24 5.18
CA ILE A 279 4.15 25.85 6.17
C ILE A 279 4.82 25.10 7.34
N VAL A 280 5.73 24.19 7.02
CA VAL A 280 6.45 23.35 8.00
C VAL A 280 7.27 24.18 8.95
N ARG A 281 7.92 25.26 8.50
CA ARG A 281 8.67 26.20 9.37
C ARG A 281 7.84 26.79 10.49
N TYR A 282 6.50 26.78 10.35
CA TYR A 282 5.59 27.26 11.39
C TYR A 282 4.98 26.14 12.27
N GLY A 283 5.52 24.92 12.20
CA GLY A 283 5.10 23.80 13.04
C GLY A 283 3.83 23.08 12.55
N VAL A 284 3.44 23.30 11.31
CA VAL A 284 2.26 22.70 10.66
C VAL A 284 2.67 22.00 9.37
N ALA A 285 2.05 20.87 9.05
CA ALA A 285 2.18 20.26 7.73
C ALA A 285 0.80 19.85 7.20
N TYR A 286 0.71 19.63 5.90
CA TYR A 286 -0.36 18.81 5.34
C TYR A 286 0.19 17.45 4.93
N HIS A 287 -0.67 16.41 4.96
CA HIS A 287 -0.30 15.06 4.61
C HIS A 287 -1.41 14.43 3.75
N ASN A 288 -1.08 14.10 2.51
CA ASN A 288 -2.00 13.48 1.57
C ASN A 288 -1.24 12.77 0.44
N SER A 289 -1.95 12.11 -0.47
CA SER A 289 -1.36 11.35 -1.57
C SER A 289 -0.72 12.19 -2.69
N TRP A 290 -0.79 13.53 -2.64
CA TRP A 290 -0.07 14.41 -3.55
C TRP A 290 1.42 14.52 -3.21
N LEU A 291 1.76 14.32 -1.93
CA LEU A 291 3.15 14.40 -1.48
C LEU A 291 3.95 13.19 -1.94
N HIS A 292 5.22 13.45 -2.29
CA HIS A 292 6.18 12.38 -2.53
C HIS A 292 6.35 11.50 -1.27
N PRO A 293 6.58 10.18 -1.40
CA PRO A 293 6.74 9.29 -0.24
C PRO A 293 7.80 9.75 0.77
N GLU A 294 8.90 10.34 0.30
CA GLU A 294 9.96 10.87 1.18
C GLU A 294 9.50 12.09 1.99
N GLN A 295 8.70 12.99 1.40
CA GLN A 295 8.09 14.11 2.13
C GLN A 295 7.16 13.59 3.22
N ARG A 296 6.31 12.61 2.92
CA ARG A 296 5.40 12.00 3.89
C ARG A 296 6.16 11.40 5.07
N ARG A 297 7.22 10.63 4.81
CA ARG A 297 8.07 10.05 5.86
C ARG A 297 8.72 11.12 6.73
N ALA A 298 9.29 12.17 6.12
CA ALA A 298 9.92 13.25 6.87
C ALA A 298 8.94 13.97 7.82
N ILE A 299 7.69 14.19 7.35
CA ILE A 299 6.60 14.76 8.17
C ILE A 299 6.25 13.82 9.33
N GLU A 300 6.06 12.52 9.03
CA GLU A 300 5.72 11.51 10.01
C GLU A 300 6.80 11.38 11.10
N ASP A 301 8.06 11.35 10.72
CA ASP A 301 9.20 11.25 11.65
C ASP A 301 9.28 12.49 12.54
N SER A 302 9.13 13.69 11.97
CA SER A 302 9.12 14.93 12.74
C SER A 302 7.91 15.05 13.69
N PHE A 303 6.78 14.45 13.34
CA PHE A 303 5.63 14.36 14.24
C PHE A 303 5.88 13.36 15.38
N ARG A 304 6.55 12.23 15.12
CA ARG A 304 6.96 11.27 16.16
C ARG A 304 7.96 11.88 17.15
N THR A 305 8.93 12.67 16.66
CA THR A 305 9.91 13.39 17.52
C THR A 305 9.32 14.62 18.21
N ARG A 306 8.05 14.96 17.90
CA ARG A 306 7.30 16.10 18.48
C ARG A 306 7.81 17.49 18.07
N ASP A 307 8.63 17.59 17.06
CA ASP A 307 9.04 18.89 16.52
C ASP A 307 7.85 19.52 15.79
N LEU A 308 7.20 18.76 14.92
CA LEU A 308 5.97 19.15 14.25
C LEU A 308 4.75 19.00 15.18
N LYS A 309 3.88 20.02 15.23
CA LYS A 309 2.75 20.06 16.17
C LYS A 309 1.41 19.75 15.54
N VAL A 310 1.20 20.11 14.28
CA VAL A 310 -0.08 19.93 13.60
C VAL A 310 0.11 19.28 12.25
N ILE A 311 -0.68 18.25 11.97
CA ILE A 311 -0.82 17.68 10.63
C ILE A 311 -2.27 17.80 10.18
N CYS A 312 -2.50 18.48 9.04
CA CYS A 312 -3.77 18.47 8.32
C CYS A 312 -3.72 17.38 7.26
N CYS A 313 -4.57 16.36 7.36
CA CYS A 313 -4.47 15.17 6.52
C CYS A 313 -5.81 14.75 5.91
N THR A 314 -5.74 13.95 4.86
CA THR A 314 -6.88 13.19 4.36
C THR A 314 -7.07 11.89 5.15
N PRO A 315 -8.27 11.26 5.13
CA PRO A 315 -8.56 10.04 5.90
C PRO A 315 -7.57 8.89 5.68
N THR A 316 -6.88 8.85 4.55
CA THR A 316 -5.86 7.83 4.24
C THR A 316 -4.72 7.73 5.26
N LEU A 317 -4.42 8.79 6.01
CA LEU A 317 -3.43 8.74 7.09
C LEU A 317 -3.88 7.82 8.25
N ALA A 318 -5.17 7.73 8.50
CA ALA A 318 -5.69 6.91 9.60
C ALA A 318 -5.41 5.42 9.41
N MET A 319 -5.29 4.94 8.18
CA MET A 319 -5.11 3.51 7.86
C MET A 319 -3.64 3.10 7.71
N GLY A 320 -2.73 4.03 7.43
CA GLY A 320 -1.39 3.68 6.95
C GLY A 320 -0.23 3.87 7.91
N VAL A 321 -0.39 4.64 8.97
CA VAL A 321 0.74 5.03 9.85
C VAL A 321 0.28 5.19 11.29
N SER A 322 1.09 4.70 12.26
CA SER A 322 0.82 4.90 13.68
C SER A 322 1.34 6.27 14.13
N LEU A 323 0.48 7.29 14.07
CA LEU A 323 0.76 8.64 14.55
C LEU A 323 -0.29 9.04 15.61
N PRO A 324 -0.03 8.82 16.90
CA PRO A 324 -0.94 9.25 17.95
C PRO A 324 -0.77 10.75 18.24
N ALA A 325 -1.90 11.42 18.55
CA ALA A 325 -1.96 12.82 18.91
C ALA A 325 -2.83 13.04 20.15
N LYS A 326 -2.64 14.13 20.88
CA LYS A 326 -3.50 14.48 22.02
C LYS A 326 -4.91 14.81 21.58
N LEU A 327 -5.03 15.57 20.48
CA LEU A 327 -6.30 15.95 19.85
C LEU A 327 -6.35 15.43 18.41
N VAL A 328 -7.43 14.79 18.08
CA VAL A 328 -7.81 14.38 16.73
C VAL A 328 -9.10 15.06 16.35
N LEU A 329 -9.10 15.85 15.28
CA LEU A 329 -10.23 16.66 14.86
C LEU A 329 -10.65 16.27 13.44
N ILE A 330 -11.90 15.90 13.27
CA ILE A 330 -12.55 15.67 11.97
C ILE A 330 -13.28 16.95 11.58
N ARG A 331 -12.67 17.72 10.66
CA ARG A 331 -13.22 18.99 10.17
C ARG A 331 -14.42 18.79 9.25
N ASN A 332 -14.38 17.70 8.45
CA ASN A 332 -15.43 17.35 7.50
C ASN A 332 -15.72 15.86 7.65
N TYR A 333 -16.92 15.51 8.06
CA TYR A 333 -17.37 14.10 8.22
C TYR A 333 -18.09 13.57 6.96
N LYS A 334 -18.24 14.40 5.91
CA LYS A 334 -18.77 14.00 4.60
C LYS A 334 -17.67 14.11 3.55
N PHE A 335 -17.57 13.11 2.67
CA PHE A 335 -16.62 13.11 1.56
C PHE A 335 -17.35 12.89 0.24
N TYR A 336 -16.74 13.35 -0.85
CA TYR A 336 -17.32 13.24 -2.17
C TYR A 336 -16.99 11.86 -2.78
N THR A 337 -18.03 11.09 -3.12
CA THR A 337 -17.93 9.83 -3.84
C THR A 337 -18.38 10.02 -5.28
N LEU A 338 -17.57 9.61 -6.24
CA LEU A 338 -17.91 9.74 -7.66
C LEU A 338 -19.21 9.00 -7.97
N GLY A 339 -20.17 9.70 -8.57
CA GLY A 339 -21.49 9.15 -8.91
C GLY A 339 -22.53 9.17 -7.77
N ARG A 340 -22.13 9.39 -6.50
CA ARG A 340 -23.03 9.41 -5.35
C ARG A 340 -23.09 10.76 -4.63
N GLY A 341 -22.12 11.66 -4.89
CA GLY A 341 -22.08 12.99 -4.28
C GLY A 341 -21.41 13.02 -2.91
N LEU A 342 -21.91 13.87 -2.00
CA LEU A 342 -21.41 13.96 -0.63
C LEU A 342 -22.07 12.89 0.24
N GLU A 343 -21.27 11.93 0.70
CA GLU A 343 -21.68 10.86 1.60
C GLU A 343 -21.04 11.02 2.99
N PRO A 344 -21.74 10.66 4.07
CA PRO A 344 -21.14 10.64 5.40
C PRO A 344 -20.04 9.56 5.48
N MET A 345 -19.02 9.83 6.28
CA MET A 345 -18.01 8.82 6.61
C MET A 345 -18.64 7.64 7.31
N PRO A 346 -18.22 6.40 7.06
CA PRO A 346 -18.59 5.27 7.91
C PRO A 346 -18.22 5.51 9.38
N VAL A 347 -19.06 5.04 10.31
CA VAL A 347 -18.82 5.15 11.77
C VAL A 347 -17.51 4.47 12.14
N PHE A 348 -17.26 3.29 11.55
CA PHE A 348 -16.01 2.57 11.71
C PHE A 348 -14.77 3.45 11.40
N TRP A 349 -14.80 4.22 10.31
CA TRP A 349 -13.72 5.14 9.94
C TRP A 349 -13.52 6.26 10.97
N VAL A 350 -14.60 6.84 11.46
CA VAL A 350 -14.53 7.88 12.48
C VAL A 350 -13.91 7.32 13.77
N LYS A 351 -14.31 6.12 14.18
CA LYS A 351 -13.74 5.45 15.37
C LYS A 351 -12.27 5.08 15.17
N GLN A 352 -11.84 4.68 13.96
CA GLN A 352 -10.43 4.47 13.61
C GLN A 352 -9.61 5.75 13.73
N VAL A 353 -10.14 6.86 13.22
CA VAL A 353 -9.54 8.19 13.35
C VAL A 353 -9.42 8.58 14.81
N PHE A 354 -10.47 8.41 15.59
CA PHE A 354 -10.47 8.67 17.04
C PHE A 354 -9.53 7.72 17.80
N GLY A 355 -9.32 6.53 17.26
CA GLY A 355 -8.31 5.60 17.76
C GLY A 355 -6.90 6.19 17.87
N ARG A 356 -6.61 7.22 17.09
CA ARG A 356 -5.33 7.96 17.13
C ARG A 356 -5.24 8.98 18.28
N ALA A 357 -6.34 9.26 18.97
CA ALA A 357 -6.35 10.22 20.07
C ALA A 357 -5.83 9.59 21.37
N GLY A 358 -4.86 10.26 22.00
CA GLY A 358 -4.19 9.83 23.23
C GLY A 358 -2.91 9.04 22.97
N ARG A 359 -1.82 9.54 23.55
CA ARG A 359 -0.49 8.92 23.49
C ARG A 359 -0.24 8.17 24.78
N PRO A 360 -0.02 6.85 24.75
CA PRO A 360 0.41 6.13 25.94
C PRO A 360 1.60 6.81 26.60
N GLU A 361 1.69 6.77 27.94
CA GLU A 361 2.74 7.35 28.78
C GLU A 361 2.82 8.88 28.79
N HIS A 362 2.07 9.58 27.92
CA HIS A 362 2.14 11.04 27.80
C HIS A 362 0.86 11.79 28.09
N ASP A 363 -0.28 11.21 27.72
CA ASP A 363 -1.56 11.87 27.84
C ASP A 363 -2.47 11.14 28.84
N ALA A 364 -3.05 11.88 29.79
CA ALA A 364 -4.03 11.31 30.71
C ALA A 364 -5.35 10.89 30.01
N TYR A 365 -5.66 11.52 28.89
CA TYR A 365 -6.78 11.19 27.99
C TYR A 365 -6.49 11.73 26.59
N GLY A 366 -7.08 11.12 25.56
CA GLY A 366 -7.13 11.64 24.20
C GLY A 366 -8.46 12.33 23.93
N THR A 367 -8.51 13.23 22.95
CA THR A 367 -9.76 13.88 22.56
C THR A 367 -10.00 13.69 21.06
N GLY A 368 -11.16 13.08 20.71
CA GLY A 368 -11.69 13.00 19.37
C GLY A 368 -12.79 14.04 19.18
N VAL A 369 -12.67 14.89 18.16
CA VAL A 369 -13.63 15.98 17.91
C VAL A 369 -14.18 15.86 16.50
N ILE A 370 -15.51 15.90 16.34
CA ILE A 370 -16.17 16.12 15.03
C ILE A 370 -16.73 17.51 15.00
N VAL A 371 -16.56 18.20 13.87
CA VAL A 371 -17.06 19.57 13.71
C VAL A 371 -18.46 19.54 13.10
N ALA A 372 -19.42 20.10 13.84
CA ALA A 372 -20.74 20.47 13.36
C ALA A 372 -20.74 21.93 12.87
N ARG A 373 -21.45 22.25 11.78
CA ARG A 373 -21.56 23.60 11.22
C ARG A 373 -22.84 24.32 11.64
N ASP A 374 -23.85 23.57 11.98
CA ASP A 374 -25.19 24.00 12.40
C ASP A 374 -25.82 22.97 13.35
N GLU A 375 -26.99 23.26 13.84
CA GLU A 375 -27.73 22.36 14.77
C GLU A 375 -28.13 21.05 14.10
N ASP A 376 -28.51 21.06 12.82
CA ASP A 376 -28.90 19.86 12.06
C ASP A 376 -27.72 18.89 11.96
N SER A 377 -26.53 19.39 11.63
CA SER A 377 -25.31 18.58 11.58
C SER A 377 -24.85 18.11 12.99
N LEU A 378 -25.16 18.88 14.04
CA LEU A 378 -24.88 18.46 15.41
C LEU A 378 -25.75 17.27 15.79
N GLU A 379 -27.05 17.29 15.50
CA GLU A 379 -27.97 16.18 15.76
C GLU A 379 -27.59 14.94 14.92
N GLU A 380 -27.27 15.14 13.63
CA GLU A 380 -26.77 14.03 12.76
C GLU A 380 -25.51 13.39 13.35
N ILE A 381 -24.50 14.18 13.72
CA ILE A 381 -23.24 13.69 14.28
C ILE A 381 -23.49 12.97 15.61
N GLN A 382 -24.31 13.52 16.49
CA GLN A 382 -24.63 12.88 17.77
C GLN A 382 -25.25 11.49 17.56
N SER A 383 -26.29 11.41 16.73
CA SER A 383 -27.02 10.17 16.52
C SER A 383 -26.22 9.11 15.76
N VAL A 384 -25.40 9.53 14.76
CA VAL A 384 -24.70 8.59 13.89
C VAL A 384 -23.34 8.18 14.47
N TYR A 385 -22.54 9.13 14.99
CA TYR A 385 -21.14 8.86 15.31
C TYR A 385 -20.86 8.73 16.81
N ILE A 386 -21.66 9.39 17.66
CA ILE A 386 -21.48 9.29 19.11
C ILE A 386 -22.31 8.13 19.67
N ASP A 387 -23.62 8.11 19.35
CA ASP A 387 -24.57 7.13 19.87
C ASP A 387 -24.79 5.95 18.90
N GLY A 388 -24.29 6.04 17.65
CA GLY A 388 -24.48 5.04 16.59
C GLY A 388 -23.62 3.81 16.77
N GLU A 389 -24.07 2.71 16.17
CA GLU A 389 -23.37 1.43 16.14
C GLU A 389 -22.37 1.38 14.97
N LEU A 390 -21.35 0.52 15.10
CA LEU A 390 -20.40 0.23 14.02
C LEU A 390 -21.11 -0.53 12.89
N GLU A 391 -20.70 -0.26 11.67
CA GLU A 391 -21.14 -1.03 10.51
C GLU A 391 -20.60 -2.45 10.58
N ARG A 392 -21.37 -3.36 10.03
CA ARG A 392 -20.95 -4.74 9.79
C ARG A 392 -19.92 -4.79 8.66
N ILE A 393 -18.87 -5.56 8.82
CA ILE A 393 -17.90 -5.85 7.76
C ILE A 393 -18.48 -6.93 6.85
N GLU A 394 -18.67 -6.63 5.58
CA GLU A 394 -19.17 -7.55 4.58
C GLU A 394 -18.08 -7.89 3.56
N SER A 395 -18.09 -9.13 3.08
CA SER A 395 -17.21 -9.52 1.99
C SER A 395 -17.51 -8.67 0.74
N GLN A 396 -16.45 -8.23 0.07
CA GLN A 396 -16.54 -7.41 -1.13
C GLN A 396 -16.29 -8.23 -2.41
N PHE A 397 -16.52 -9.55 -2.38
CA PHE A 397 -16.49 -10.32 -3.61
C PHE A 397 -17.58 -9.84 -4.58
N SER A 398 -17.14 -9.49 -5.79
CA SER A 398 -17.97 -9.24 -6.96
C SER A 398 -17.67 -10.32 -8.01
N THR A 399 -18.48 -10.43 -9.05
CA THR A 399 -18.22 -11.37 -10.16
C THR A 399 -16.83 -11.15 -10.76
N GLU A 400 -16.37 -9.90 -10.91
CA GLU A 400 -15.04 -9.58 -11.42
C GLU A 400 -13.93 -10.06 -10.51
N THR A 401 -13.96 -9.69 -9.22
CA THR A 401 -12.94 -10.10 -8.24
C THR A 401 -12.95 -11.60 -8.00
N MET A 402 -14.12 -12.24 -8.04
CA MET A 402 -14.29 -13.70 -7.96
C MET A 402 -13.60 -14.39 -9.15
N THR A 403 -13.77 -13.86 -10.36
CA THR A 403 -13.12 -14.37 -11.59
C THR A 403 -11.60 -14.42 -11.43
N GLU A 404 -10.99 -13.34 -10.90
CA GLU A 404 -9.55 -13.29 -10.64
C GLU A 404 -9.12 -14.35 -9.60
N GLN A 405 -9.90 -14.52 -8.53
CA GLN A 405 -9.58 -15.46 -7.46
C GLN A 405 -9.78 -16.92 -7.88
N ILE A 406 -10.76 -17.20 -8.73
CA ILE A 406 -10.98 -18.53 -9.34
C ILE A 406 -9.80 -18.88 -10.26
N LEU A 407 -9.40 -17.96 -11.15
CA LEU A 407 -8.22 -18.16 -12.01
C LEU A 407 -6.97 -18.43 -11.18
N ALA A 408 -6.75 -17.65 -10.12
CA ALA A 408 -5.64 -17.83 -9.20
C ALA A 408 -5.65 -19.21 -8.52
N THR A 409 -6.83 -19.73 -8.19
CA THR A 409 -7.01 -21.03 -7.55
C THR A 409 -6.74 -22.17 -8.53
N ILE A 410 -7.19 -22.05 -9.80
CA ILE A 410 -6.91 -23.02 -10.87
C ILE A 410 -5.41 -23.06 -11.18
N VAL A 411 -4.75 -21.89 -11.32
CA VAL A 411 -3.29 -21.78 -11.52
C VAL A 411 -2.53 -22.33 -10.31
N GLY A 412 -3.07 -22.13 -9.11
CA GLY A 412 -2.56 -22.70 -7.86
C GLY A 412 -2.74 -24.20 -7.71
N GLY A 413 -3.33 -24.90 -8.70
CA GLY A 413 -3.39 -26.35 -8.78
C GLY A 413 -4.76 -26.99 -8.59
N ALA A 414 -5.86 -26.23 -8.58
CA ALA A 414 -7.21 -26.81 -8.67
C ALA A 414 -7.44 -27.36 -10.09
N GLN A 415 -7.71 -28.67 -10.18
CA GLN A 415 -7.85 -29.39 -11.45
C GLN A 415 -9.30 -29.84 -11.73
N ARG A 416 -10.21 -29.59 -10.80
CA ARG A 416 -11.62 -29.94 -10.88
C ARG A 416 -12.50 -28.81 -10.36
N ILE A 417 -13.72 -28.72 -10.85
CA ILE A 417 -14.73 -27.77 -10.40
C ILE A 417 -14.98 -27.94 -8.89
N GLU A 418 -15.01 -29.16 -8.37
CA GLU A 418 -15.15 -29.45 -6.94
C GLU A 418 -14.12 -28.73 -6.06
N GLN A 419 -12.86 -28.67 -6.49
CA GLN A 419 -11.79 -27.99 -5.76
C GLN A 419 -11.93 -26.46 -5.79
N VAL A 420 -12.51 -25.90 -6.86
CA VAL A 420 -12.86 -24.48 -6.91
C VAL A 420 -14.04 -24.19 -5.98
N LEU A 421 -15.02 -25.09 -5.91
CA LEU A 421 -16.13 -25.00 -4.95
C LEU A 421 -15.66 -25.08 -3.50
N GLU A 422 -14.71 -26.01 -3.19
CA GLU A 422 -14.08 -26.08 -1.86
C GLU A 422 -13.40 -24.75 -1.50
N PHE A 423 -12.68 -24.14 -2.45
CA PHE A 423 -12.08 -22.83 -2.26
C PHE A 423 -13.14 -21.75 -1.98
N LEU A 424 -14.19 -21.67 -2.81
CA LEU A 424 -15.26 -20.69 -2.64
C LEU A 424 -15.98 -20.87 -1.29
N ASN A 425 -16.27 -22.12 -0.90
CA ASN A 425 -16.90 -22.44 0.38
C ASN A 425 -16.02 -22.10 1.58
N SER A 426 -14.70 -21.97 1.40
CA SER A 426 -13.77 -21.55 2.47
C SER A 426 -13.64 -20.02 2.61
N THR A 427 -14.32 -19.23 1.78
CA THR A 427 -14.29 -17.76 1.80
C THR A 427 -15.25 -17.19 2.85
N PHE A 428 -14.99 -15.96 3.27
CA PHE A 428 -15.91 -15.22 4.16
C PHE A 428 -17.21 -14.87 3.43
N TYR A 429 -17.15 -14.66 2.11
CA TYR A 429 -18.31 -14.47 1.24
C TYR A 429 -19.29 -15.64 1.36
N ALA A 430 -18.81 -16.87 1.17
CA ALA A 430 -19.67 -18.06 1.28
C ALA A 430 -20.24 -18.25 2.69
N TYR A 431 -19.47 -17.91 3.74
CA TYR A 431 -19.95 -17.92 5.11
C TYR A 431 -21.12 -16.96 5.30
N GLN A 432 -21.03 -15.74 4.79
CA GLN A 432 -22.08 -14.71 4.93
C GLN A 432 -23.30 -14.99 4.05
N HIS A 433 -23.12 -15.62 2.86
CA HIS A 433 -24.15 -15.88 1.86
C HIS A 433 -24.48 -17.37 1.71
N SER A 434 -24.33 -18.17 2.76
CA SER A 434 -24.52 -19.62 2.76
C SER A 434 -25.91 -20.09 2.25
N THR A 435 -26.93 -19.24 2.31
CA THR A 435 -28.28 -19.51 1.82
C THR A 435 -28.44 -19.30 0.31
N GLU A 436 -27.47 -18.68 -0.36
CA GLU A 436 -27.50 -18.32 -1.79
C GLU A 436 -26.59 -19.22 -2.64
N LEU A 437 -26.29 -20.44 -2.16
CA LEU A 437 -25.37 -21.36 -2.81
C LEU A 437 -25.74 -21.66 -4.27
N GLU A 438 -27.05 -21.73 -4.59
CA GLU A 438 -27.51 -22.00 -5.97
C GLU A 438 -27.16 -20.84 -6.92
N ALA A 439 -27.26 -19.60 -6.47
CA ALA A 439 -26.83 -18.43 -7.25
C ALA A 439 -25.31 -18.43 -7.48
N LEU A 440 -24.54 -18.75 -6.44
CA LEU A 440 -23.09 -18.87 -6.52
C LEU A 440 -22.64 -19.95 -7.52
N LEU A 441 -23.36 -21.07 -7.61
CA LEU A 441 -23.08 -22.14 -8.56
C LEU A 441 -23.37 -21.70 -10.01
N ALA A 442 -24.43 -20.96 -10.23
CA ALA A 442 -24.74 -20.40 -11.56
C ALA A 442 -23.67 -19.40 -12.00
N ASP A 443 -23.23 -18.52 -11.09
CA ASP A 443 -22.14 -17.57 -11.34
C ASP A 443 -20.81 -18.29 -11.65
N LEU A 444 -20.53 -19.40 -10.98
CA LEU A 444 -19.30 -20.16 -11.21
C LEU A 444 -19.24 -20.75 -12.62
N ASP A 445 -20.33 -21.36 -13.10
CA ASP A 445 -20.39 -21.91 -14.46
C ASP A 445 -20.15 -20.84 -15.52
N ASP A 446 -20.78 -19.67 -15.36
CA ASP A 446 -20.59 -18.53 -16.26
C ASP A 446 -19.16 -18.01 -16.23
N ILE A 447 -18.54 -17.89 -15.05
CA ILE A 447 -17.14 -17.47 -14.89
C ILE A 447 -16.20 -18.47 -15.56
N LEU A 448 -16.39 -19.78 -15.35
CA LEU A 448 -15.52 -20.80 -15.95
C LEU A 448 -15.63 -20.81 -17.47
N LEU A 449 -16.84 -20.68 -18.00
CA LEU A 449 -17.08 -20.57 -19.43
C LEU A 449 -16.46 -19.31 -20.03
N ASP A 450 -16.54 -18.17 -19.35
CA ASP A 450 -15.93 -16.91 -19.80
C ASP A 450 -14.41 -17.00 -19.79
N LEU A 451 -13.80 -17.53 -18.73
CA LEU A 451 -12.35 -17.77 -18.65
C LEU A 451 -11.86 -18.72 -19.76
N ALA A 452 -12.65 -19.75 -20.09
CA ALA A 452 -12.31 -20.68 -21.17
C ALA A 452 -12.43 -20.02 -22.56
N ARG A 453 -13.49 -19.25 -22.82
CA ARG A 453 -13.68 -18.48 -24.07
C ARG A 453 -12.55 -17.46 -24.27
N LYS A 454 -12.11 -16.80 -23.23
CA LYS A 454 -11.01 -15.83 -23.24
C LYS A 454 -9.63 -16.47 -23.30
N GLY A 455 -9.55 -17.81 -23.19
CA GLY A 455 -8.31 -18.59 -23.32
C GLY A 455 -7.43 -18.57 -22.08
N PHE A 456 -7.96 -18.35 -20.88
CA PHE A 456 -7.22 -18.46 -19.63
C PHE A 456 -7.17 -19.88 -19.09
N ILE A 457 -8.20 -20.67 -19.33
CA ILE A 457 -8.30 -22.06 -18.90
C ILE A 457 -8.79 -22.95 -20.04
N GLU A 458 -8.54 -24.24 -19.92
CA GLU A 458 -9.19 -25.31 -20.66
C GLU A 458 -10.23 -25.97 -19.75
N LEU A 459 -11.46 -26.10 -20.20
CA LEU A 459 -12.58 -26.73 -19.51
C LEU A 459 -13.00 -27.98 -20.29
N ASP A 460 -12.86 -29.16 -19.69
CA ASP A 460 -13.26 -30.46 -20.26
C ASP A 460 -14.13 -31.23 -19.25
N GLY A 461 -15.42 -31.07 -19.34
CA GLY A 461 -16.38 -31.53 -18.33
C GLY A 461 -16.14 -30.88 -16.99
N ASP A 462 -15.79 -31.69 -15.98
CA ASP A 462 -15.43 -31.22 -14.61
C ASP A 462 -13.93 -30.87 -14.44
N ARG A 463 -13.13 -31.10 -15.49
CA ARG A 463 -11.68 -30.90 -15.43
C ARG A 463 -11.28 -29.50 -15.85
N LEU A 464 -10.38 -28.92 -15.08
CA LEU A 464 -9.85 -27.59 -15.27
C LEU A 464 -8.35 -27.66 -15.48
N ARG A 465 -7.85 -26.94 -16.48
CA ARG A 465 -6.41 -26.75 -16.69
C ARG A 465 -6.13 -25.29 -17.02
N PRO A 466 -5.16 -24.64 -16.35
CA PRO A 466 -4.76 -23.32 -16.76
C PRO A 466 -4.01 -23.40 -18.09
N THR A 467 -4.31 -22.49 -19.03
CA THR A 467 -3.50 -22.35 -20.24
C THR A 467 -2.13 -21.71 -19.89
N PRO A 468 -1.14 -21.78 -20.79
CA PRO A 468 0.09 -21.02 -20.61
C PRO A 468 -0.16 -19.52 -20.44
N PHE A 469 -1.15 -18.93 -21.17
CA PHE A 469 -1.53 -17.54 -21.03
C PHE A 469 -2.21 -17.25 -19.67
N GLY A 470 -3.16 -18.07 -19.25
CA GLY A 470 -3.79 -17.92 -17.94
C GLY A 470 -2.81 -18.06 -16.79
N THR A 471 -1.84 -18.96 -16.91
CA THR A 471 -0.74 -19.10 -15.94
C THR A 471 0.13 -17.85 -15.90
N LEU A 472 0.48 -17.29 -17.07
CA LEU A 472 1.28 -16.08 -17.16
C LEU A 472 0.55 -14.88 -16.54
N ALA A 473 -0.70 -14.62 -16.95
CA ALA A 473 -1.51 -13.52 -16.44
C ALA A 473 -1.67 -13.56 -14.91
N SER A 474 -1.99 -14.74 -14.37
CA SER A 474 -2.12 -14.91 -12.91
C SER A 474 -0.80 -14.69 -12.17
N ARG A 475 0.34 -15.14 -12.71
CA ARG A 475 1.67 -14.93 -12.12
C ARG A 475 2.13 -13.48 -12.18
N LEU A 476 1.74 -12.76 -13.24
CA LEU A 476 2.00 -11.33 -13.40
C LEU A 476 1.05 -10.48 -12.55
N TYR A 477 0.09 -11.09 -11.88
CA TYR A 477 -0.87 -10.42 -10.99
C TYR A 477 -1.79 -9.43 -11.71
N LEU A 478 -2.10 -9.72 -12.97
CA LEU A 478 -2.98 -8.90 -13.81
C LEU A 478 -4.44 -9.27 -13.58
N SER A 479 -5.32 -8.28 -13.70
CA SER A 479 -6.75 -8.53 -13.90
C SER A 479 -6.97 -9.29 -15.22
N VAL A 480 -8.10 -9.99 -15.32
CA VAL A 480 -8.47 -10.68 -16.57
C VAL A 480 -8.62 -9.67 -17.71
N HIS A 481 -9.19 -8.49 -17.43
CA HIS A 481 -9.31 -7.41 -18.38
C HIS A 481 -7.96 -6.88 -18.84
N SER A 482 -7.06 -6.50 -17.93
CA SER A 482 -5.73 -5.99 -18.27
C SER A 482 -4.89 -6.99 -19.06
N ALA A 483 -4.98 -8.29 -18.72
CA ALA A 483 -4.25 -9.31 -19.45
C ALA A 483 -4.73 -9.43 -20.91
N LEU A 484 -6.04 -9.33 -21.16
CA LEU A 484 -6.63 -9.30 -22.52
C LEU A 484 -6.24 -8.05 -23.28
N GLU A 485 -6.40 -6.90 -22.64
CA GLU A 485 -6.04 -5.59 -23.20
C GLU A 485 -4.59 -5.57 -23.70
N LEU A 486 -3.66 -6.05 -22.85
CA LEU A 486 -2.25 -6.16 -23.23
C LEU A 486 -2.03 -7.16 -24.36
N ARG A 487 -2.65 -8.34 -24.34
CA ARG A 487 -2.50 -9.35 -25.39
C ARG A 487 -2.98 -8.82 -26.74
N GLU A 488 -4.20 -8.29 -26.80
CA GLU A 488 -4.82 -7.81 -28.04
C GLU A 488 -4.11 -6.54 -28.55
N GLY A 489 -3.79 -5.60 -27.67
CA GLY A 489 -3.08 -4.38 -28.02
C GLY A 489 -1.67 -4.66 -28.55
N ILE A 490 -0.91 -5.59 -27.95
CA ILE A 490 0.40 -6.00 -28.42
C ILE A 490 0.29 -6.63 -29.81
N GLN A 491 -0.70 -7.51 -30.05
CA GLN A 491 -0.90 -8.11 -31.36
C GLN A 491 -1.22 -7.06 -32.43
N THR A 492 -2.18 -6.18 -32.14
CA THR A 492 -2.58 -5.09 -33.07
C THR A 492 -1.40 -4.18 -33.42
N LEU A 493 -0.66 -3.72 -32.41
CA LEU A 493 0.50 -2.85 -32.63
C LEU A 493 1.64 -3.58 -33.37
N SER A 494 1.90 -4.85 -33.06
CA SER A 494 2.94 -5.62 -33.74
C SER A 494 2.59 -5.89 -35.20
N GLU A 495 1.32 -6.11 -35.54
CA GLU A 495 0.86 -6.26 -36.90
C GLU A 495 1.04 -4.95 -37.69
N ALA A 496 0.60 -3.83 -37.14
CA ALA A 496 0.74 -2.51 -37.75
C ALA A 496 2.22 -2.11 -38.00
N ASP A 497 3.13 -2.44 -37.08
CA ASP A 497 4.58 -2.20 -37.22
C ASP A 497 5.20 -3.09 -38.30
N ARG A 498 4.77 -4.34 -38.45
CA ARG A 498 5.23 -5.27 -39.49
C ARG A 498 4.76 -4.87 -40.89
N ASP A 499 3.52 -4.45 -41.00
CA ASP A 499 2.94 -4.06 -42.29
C ASP A 499 3.45 -2.68 -42.76
N GLY A 500 4.18 -1.96 -41.92
CA GLY A 500 4.70 -0.63 -42.18
C GLY A 500 3.63 0.43 -42.38
N THR A 501 2.40 0.15 -41.94
CA THR A 501 1.26 1.06 -42.04
C THR A 501 1.35 2.21 -41.08
N ILE A 502 1.98 1.99 -39.91
CA ILE A 502 2.13 2.98 -38.85
C ILE A 502 3.50 2.79 -38.18
N SER A 503 4.18 3.90 -37.87
CA SER A 503 5.35 3.89 -36.99
C SER A 503 4.90 3.95 -35.56
N ILE A 504 5.07 2.86 -34.81
CA ILE A 504 4.69 2.80 -33.39
C ILE A 504 5.64 3.67 -32.56
N SER A 505 5.11 4.61 -31.81
CA SER A 505 5.86 5.44 -30.86
C SER A 505 5.89 4.85 -29.45
N ASP A 506 6.73 5.37 -28.55
CA ASP A 506 6.67 5.02 -27.13
C ASP A 506 5.36 5.51 -26.49
N PHE A 507 4.81 6.60 -27.01
CA PHE A 507 3.52 7.11 -26.55
C PHE A 507 2.36 6.16 -26.85
N ASP A 508 2.37 5.47 -28.00
CA ASP A 508 1.35 4.45 -28.31
C ASP A 508 1.42 3.29 -27.32
N LEU A 509 2.62 2.86 -26.93
CA LEU A 509 2.80 1.84 -25.90
C LEU A 509 2.34 2.34 -24.53
N LEU A 510 2.60 3.60 -24.17
CA LEU A 510 2.10 4.18 -22.93
C LEU A 510 0.58 4.26 -22.90
N ILE A 511 -0.09 4.54 -24.02
CA ILE A 511 -1.56 4.49 -24.10
C ILE A 511 -2.04 3.07 -23.75
N LEU A 512 -1.47 2.04 -24.36
CA LEU A 512 -1.81 0.64 -24.08
C LEU A 512 -1.67 0.31 -22.58
N LEU A 513 -0.52 0.64 -22.00
CA LEU A 513 -0.24 0.36 -20.60
C LEU A 513 -1.19 1.11 -19.65
N CYS A 514 -1.54 2.35 -19.99
CA CYS A 514 -2.44 3.18 -19.18
C CYS A 514 -3.92 2.76 -19.24
N ARG A 515 -4.30 1.85 -20.13
CA ARG A 515 -5.65 1.31 -20.21
C ARG A 515 -5.90 0.15 -19.25
N CYS A 516 -4.85 -0.38 -18.63
CA CYS A 516 -4.96 -1.44 -17.63
C CYS A 516 -5.65 -0.95 -16.35
N ASP A 517 -6.44 -1.82 -15.70
CA ASP A 517 -7.21 -1.52 -14.47
C ASP A 517 -6.33 -1.11 -13.29
N GLU A 518 -5.07 -1.51 -13.31
CA GLU A 518 -4.07 -1.21 -12.29
C GLU A 518 -3.59 0.24 -12.31
N ILE A 519 -3.90 0.98 -13.39
CA ILE A 519 -3.53 2.39 -13.56
C ILE A 519 -4.69 3.29 -13.16
N ILE A 520 -4.47 4.11 -12.15
CA ILE A 520 -5.43 5.16 -11.77
C ILE A 520 -5.30 6.31 -12.78
N PRO A 521 -6.35 6.63 -13.54
CA PRO A 521 -6.29 7.68 -14.55
C PRO A 521 -6.00 9.07 -13.96
N LEU A 522 -5.03 9.77 -14.56
CA LEU A 522 -4.77 11.18 -14.27
C LEU A 522 -5.58 12.06 -15.23
N THR A 523 -6.15 13.14 -14.68
CA THR A 523 -6.92 14.09 -15.48
C THR A 523 -6.01 15.21 -15.97
N VAL A 524 -5.79 15.28 -17.28
CA VAL A 524 -5.04 16.35 -17.95
C VAL A 524 -6.01 17.15 -18.83
N LYS A 525 -5.93 18.48 -18.75
CA LYS A 525 -6.74 19.35 -19.60
C LYS A 525 -6.27 19.22 -21.06
N LEU A 526 -7.22 19.21 -22.00
CA LEU A 526 -6.94 19.10 -23.44
C LEU A 526 -6.11 17.84 -23.80
N ALA A 527 -6.30 16.75 -23.04
CA ALA A 527 -5.50 15.52 -23.20
C ALA A 527 -5.55 14.99 -24.64
N PHE A 528 -6.68 15.03 -25.31
CA PHE A 528 -6.81 14.58 -26.70
C PHE A 528 -5.97 15.43 -27.66
N GLU A 529 -6.01 16.76 -27.56
CA GLU A 529 -5.23 17.67 -28.40
C GLU A 529 -3.73 17.50 -28.18
N ILE A 530 -3.30 17.30 -26.95
CA ILE A 530 -1.90 17.03 -26.62
C ILE A 530 -1.47 15.68 -27.22
N ALA A 531 -2.30 14.65 -27.05
CA ALA A 531 -2.02 13.29 -27.52
C ALA A 531 -1.87 13.22 -29.05
N THR A 532 -2.69 13.95 -29.80
CA THR A 532 -2.58 14.04 -31.29
C THR A 532 -1.29 14.68 -31.79
N ASN A 533 -0.57 15.42 -30.93
CA ASN A 533 0.77 15.93 -31.24
C ASN A 533 1.90 14.94 -30.88
N LEU A 534 1.60 13.92 -30.06
CA LEU A 534 2.56 12.93 -29.58
C LEU A 534 2.53 11.61 -30.37
N SER A 535 1.44 11.34 -31.07
CA SER A 535 1.27 10.15 -31.90
C SER A 535 0.67 10.51 -33.26
N GLU A 536 1.19 9.91 -34.31
CA GLU A 536 0.62 9.97 -35.67
C GLU A 536 -0.56 9.00 -35.83
N ASN A 537 -0.73 8.04 -34.89
CA ASN A 537 -1.80 7.06 -34.87
C ASN A 537 -3.06 7.62 -34.19
N LEU A 538 -3.86 8.39 -34.94
CA LEU A 538 -5.07 9.02 -34.42
C LEU A 538 -6.12 8.03 -33.94
N GLU A 539 -6.24 6.88 -34.58
CA GLU A 539 -7.16 5.83 -34.16
C GLU A 539 -6.79 5.30 -32.77
N TRP A 540 -5.50 5.09 -32.53
CA TRP A 540 -4.96 4.66 -31.25
C TRP A 540 -5.11 5.72 -30.17
N VAL A 541 -4.90 6.99 -30.50
CA VAL A 541 -5.16 8.11 -29.60
C VAL A 541 -6.65 8.14 -29.20
N TYR A 542 -7.56 7.98 -30.18
CA TYR A 542 -8.99 7.91 -29.87
C TYR A 542 -9.34 6.73 -28.96
N TYR A 543 -8.74 5.58 -29.23
CA TYR A 543 -8.84 4.39 -28.38
C TYR A 543 -8.35 4.62 -26.95
N GLY A 544 -7.35 5.48 -26.74
CA GLY A 544 -6.79 5.82 -25.43
C GLY A 544 -7.80 6.40 -24.42
N GLY A 545 -8.78 7.19 -24.90
CA GLY A 545 -9.86 7.69 -24.04
C GLY A 545 -9.39 8.31 -22.71
N HIS A 546 -9.87 7.77 -21.60
CA HIS A 546 -9.52 8.24 -20.25
C HIS A 546 -8.06 7.97 -19.85
N ALA A 547 -7.36 7.09 -20.52
CA ALA A 547 -5.97 6.73 -20.25
C ALA A 547 -4.97 7.80 -20.74
N LEU A 548 -5.40 8.68 -21.66
CA LEU A 548 -4.53 9.68 -22.28
C LEU A 548 -3.82 10.59 -21.27
N GLY A 549 -4.52 11.01 -20.21
CA GLY A 549 -3.92 11.86 -19.19
C GLY A 549 -2.71 11.23 -18.51
N SER A 550 -2.81 9.96 -18.12
CA SER A 550 -1.71 9.20 -17.54
C SER A 550 -0.59 8.95 -18.55
N ALA A 551 -0.92 8.65 -19.81
CA ALA A 551 0.06 8.45 -20.87
C ALA A 551 0.87 9.72 -21.17
N ILE A 552 0.23 10.89 -21.20
CA ILE A 552 0.88 12.19 -21.39
C ILE A 552 1.87 12.49 -20.26
N VAL A 553 1.45 12.31 -19.01
CA VAL A 553 2.32 12.52 -17.84
C VAL A 553 3.50 11.53 -17.86
N ALA A 554 3.27 10.26 -18.23
CA ALA A 554 4.31 9.26 -18.35
C ALA A 554 5.30 9.59 -19.51
N GLN A 555 4.80 10.08 -20.64
CA GLN A 555 5.66 10.53 -21.75
C GLN A 555 6.56 11.69 -21.31
N ALA A 556 5.99 12.71 -20.67
CA ALA A 556 6.77 13.84 -20.16
C ALA A 556 7.78 13.38 -19.09
N TRP A 557 7.42 12.41 -18.24
CA TRP A 557 8.34 11.81 -17.27
C TRP A 557 9.56 11.16 -17.91
N ILE A 558 9.36 10.32 -18.93
CA ILE A 558 10.48 9.66 -19.64
C ILE A 558 11.27 10.63 -20.55
N GLU A 559 10.73 11.81 -20.83
CA GLU A 559 11.41 12.94 -21.47
C GLU A 559 12.13 13.86 -20.47
N GLU A 560 12.20 13.43 -19.19
CA GLU A 560 12.97 14.06 -18.09
C GLU A 560 12.34 15.31 -17.48
N HIS A 561 11.04 15.58 -17.68
CA HIS A 561 10.37 16.67 -17.00
C HIS A 561 10.51 16.54 -15.48
N THR A 562 10.73 17.67 -14.83
CA THR A 562 10.78 17.74 -13.36
C THR A 562 9.37 17.65 -12.75
N TYR A 563 9.29 17.37 -11.45
CA TYR A 563 8.01 17.39 -10.75
C TYR A 563 7.32 18.76 -10.83
N ALA A 564 8.09 19.86 -10.88
CA ALA A 564 7.56 21.22 -11.01
C ALA A 564 6.91 21.42 -12.38
N GLU A 565 7.61 21.05 -13.47
CA GLU A 565 7.06 21.14 -14.83
C GLU A 565 5.82 20.26 -14.98
N LEU A 566 5.83 19.01 -14.51
CA LEU A 566 4.68 18.10 -14.57
C LEU A 566 3.45 18.64 -13.80
N LYS A 567 3.67 19.32 -12.69
CA LYS A 567 2.59 19.98 -11.94
C LYS A 567 2.07 21.21 -12.70
N ASP A 568 2.95 22.06 -13.20
CA ASP A 568 2.57 23.32 -13.85
C ASP A 568 1.85 23.06 -15.18
N GLU A 569 2.34 22.11 -15.99
CA GLU A 569 1.77 21.81 -17.31
C GLU A 569 0.53 20.93 -17.23
N PHE A 570 0.55 19.88 -16.38
CA PHE A 570 -0.48 18.84 -16.37
C PHE A 570 -1.28 18.76 -15.06
N ASN A 571 -0.97 19.62 -14.07
CA ASN A 571 -1.55 19.57 -12.71
C ASN A 571 -1.37 18.18 -12.05
N ALA A 572 -0.27 17.49 -12.38
CA ALA A 572 0.10 16.19 -11.80
C ALA A 572 1.03 16.40 -10.61
N TYR A 573 0.68 15.81 -9.47
CA TYR A 573 1.43 15.98 -8.22
C TYR A 573 2.44 14.85 -7.99
N PRO A 574 3.54 15.11 -7.27
CA PRO A 574 4.64 14.15 -7.11
C PRO A 574 4.23 12.77 -6.62
N GLY A 575 3.28 12.69 -5.68
CA GLY A 575 2.79 11.42 -5.17
C GLY A 575 1.92 10.67 -6.17
N GLU A 576 1.13 11.37 -6.99
CA GLU A 576 0.34 10.78 -8.08
C GLU A 576 1.26 10.27 -9.18
N ILE A 577 2.24 11.07 -9.58
CA ILE A 577 3.27 10.68 -10.55
C ILE A 577 4.01 9.44 -10.06
N HIS A 578 4.49 9.44 -8.81
CA HIS A 578 5.21 8.30 -8.22
C HIS A 578 4.37 7.01 -8.29
N ASN A 579 3.09 7.06 -7.92
CA ASN A 579 2.19 5.92 -7.98
C ASN A 579 1.93 5.44 -9.42
N THR A 580 1.66 6.38 -10.33
CA THR A 580 1.45 6.07 -11.75
C THR A 580 2.68 5.42 -12.37
N ILE A 581 3.86 5.98 -12.14
CA ILE A 581 5.13 5.45 -12.66
C ILE A 581 5.46 4.07 -12.08
N PHE A 582 5.20 3.84 -10.80
CA PHE A 582 5.38 2.53 -10.19
C PHE A 582 4.50 1.46 -10.87
N ASN A 583 3.20 1.74 -11.03
CA ASN A 583 2.28 0.80 -11.66
C ASN A 583 2.56 0.64 -13.16
N LEU A 584 2.91 1.71 -13.88
CA LEU A 584 3.31 1.63 -15.28
C LEU A 584 4.59 0.81 -15.49
N GLY A 585 5.55 0.90 -14.58
CA GLY A 585 6.72 0.04 -14.61
C GLY A 585 6.32 -1.43 -14.53
N TRP A 586 5.40 -1.78 -13.62
CA TRP A 586 4.85 -3.13 -13.55
C TRP A 586 4.12 -3.53 -14.83
N MET A 587 3.23 -2.67 -15.38
CA MET A 587 2.50 -2.96 -16.62
C MET A 587 3.46 -3.12 -17.83
N ALA A 588 4.50 -2.30 -17.94
CA ALA A 588 5.49 -2.42 -19.00
C ALA A 588 6.27 -3.74 -18.93
N TYR A 589 6.64 -4.16 -17.71
CA TYR A 589 7.23 -5.47 -17.49
C TYR A 589 6.27 -6.60 -17.87
N ALA A 590 5.03 -6.54 -17.40
CA ALA A 590 4.01 -7.53 -17.71
C ALA A 590 3.73 -7.61 -19.22
N ALA A 591 3.63 -6.47 -19.91
CA ALA A 591 3.47 -6.39 -21.36
C ALA A 591 4.66 -7.01 -22.10
N SER A 592 5.91 -6.79 -21.63
CA SER A 592 7.10 -7.40 -22.26
C SER A 592 7.06 -8.93 -22.15
N ARG A 593 6.59 -9.48 -21.02
CA ARG A 593 6.44 -10.94 -20.84
C ARG A 593 5.32 -11.52 -21.70
N ILE A 594 4.21 -10.78 -21.88
CA ILE A 594 3.12 -11.18 -22.79
C ILE A 594 3.60 -11.14 -24.25
N ALA A 595 4.36 -10.11 -24.65
CA ALA A 595 4.95 -10.03 -25.98
C ALA A 595 5.90 -11.21 -26.26
N GLU A 596 6.72 -11.60 -25.29
CA GLU A 596 7.56 -12.80 -25.37
C GLU A 596 6.73 -14.08 -25.54
N TYR A 597 5.64 -14.22 -24.77
CA TYR A 597 4.71 -15.35 -24.94
C TYR A 597 4.10 -15.39 -26.35
N LEU A 598 3.76 -14.24 -26.92
CA LEU A 598 3.24 -14.10 -28.29
C LEU A 598 4.31 -14.27 -29.37
N LYS A 599 5.59 -14.41 -28.99
CA LYS A 599 6.76 -14.47 -29.91
C LYS A 599 6.97 -13.17 -30.71
N GLU A 600 6.59 -12.06 -30.11
CA GLU A 600 6.81 -10.71 -30.63
C GLU A 600 8.10 -10.12 -30.04
N ASP A 601 9.26 -10.71 -30.38
CA ASP A 601 10.55 -10.40 -29.76
C ASP A 601 10.93 -8.93 -29.85
N ARG A 602 10.64 -8.29 -31.00
CA ARG A 602 10.91 -6.86 -31.20
C ARG A 602 10.07 -5.99 -30.26
N MET A 603 8.80 -6.31 -30.09
CA MET A 603 7.90 -5.61 -29.20
C MET A 603 8.29 -5.85 -27.73
N SER A 604 8.67 -7.08 -27.38
CA SER A 604 9.17 -7.41 -26.04
C SER A 604 10.41 -6.57 -25.68
N ALA A 605 11.38 -6.46 -26.56
CA ALA A 605 12.58 -5.64 -26.36
C ALA A 605 12.26 -4.14 -26.20
N ARG A 606 11.31 -3.61 -26.98
CA ARG A 606 10.85 -2.22 -26.86
C ARG A 606 10.16 -1.96 -25.52
N LEU A 607 9.27 -2.87 -25.10
CA LEU A 607 8.57 -2.76 -23.80
C LEU A 607 9.54 -2.86 -22.62
N GLN A 608 10.59 -3.70 -22.73
CA GLN A 608 11.63 -3.77 -21.72
C GLN A 608 12.43 -2.46 -21.62
N LEU A 609 12.79 -1.88 -22.77
CA LEU A 609 13.45 -0.57 -22.84
C LEU A 609 12.56 0.52 -22.24
N LEU A 610 11.28 0.50 -22.56
CA LEU A 610 10.28 1.44 -22.01
C LEU A 610 10.11 1.26 -20.50
N HIS A 611 10.09 0.02 -20.00
CA HIS A 611 10.09 -0.27 -18.55
C HIS A 611 11.25 0.44 -17.84
N ASP A 612 12.48 0.31 -18.36
CA ASP A 612 13.65 0.93 -17.75
C ASP A 612 13.58 2.47 -17.79
N ARG A 613 13.09 3.03 -18.90
CA ARG A 613 12.86 4.47 -19.01
C ARG A 613 11.80 4.98 -18.03
N ILE A 614 10.68 4.29 -17.90
CA ILE A 614 9.62 4.62 -16.95
C ILE A 614 10.16 4.59 -15.52
N LYS A 615 10.85 3.51 -15.16
CA LYS A 615 11.40 3.31 -13.81
C LYS A 615 12.33 4.44 -13.38
N HIS A 616 13.13 4.95 -14.27
CA HIS A 616 14.16 5.94 -13.97
C HIS A 616 13.82 7.38 -14.40
N GLY A 617 12.78 7.58 -15.19
CA GLY A 617 12.38 8.89 -15.73
C GLY A 617 13.44 9.50 -16.61
N VAL A 618 13.94 8.74 -17.61
CA VAL A 618 15.08 9.16 -18.46
C VAL A 618 14.86 8.78 -19.92
N LYS A 619 15.54 9.49 -20.79
CA LYS A 619 15.72 9.12 -22.20
C LYS A 619 16.64 7.90 -22.32
N SER A 620 16.50 7.14 -23.42
CA SER A 620 17.24 5.89 -23.63
C SER A 620 18.76 6.05 -23.57
N GLU A 621 19.29 7.20 -24.01
CA GLU A 621 20.73 7.47 -23.97
C GLU A 621 21.35 7.53 -22.58
N LEU A 622 20.53 7.72 -21.51
CA LEU A 622 21.01 7.77 -20.14
C LEU A 622 21.00 6.42 -19.42
N LEU A 623 20.35 5.40 -19.96
CA LEU A 623 20.19 4.11 -19.29
C LEU A 623 21.53 3.48 -18.90
N GLY A 624 22.57 3.60 -19.76
CA GLY A 624 23.91 3.13 -19.42
C GLY A 624 24.51 3.81 -18.19
N LEU A 625 24.24 5.10 -17.99
CA LEU A 625 24.73 5.86 -16.84
C LEU A 625 23.92 5.58 -15.58
N ILE A 626 22.59 5.42 -15.71
CA ILE A 626 21.69 5.08 -14.60
C ILE A 626 22.02 3.72 -13.97
N ALA A 627 22.59 2.81 -14.75
CA ALA A 627 23.00 1.51 -14.26
C ALA A 627 24.13 1.59 -13.22
N ILE A 628 24.89 2.69 -13.18
CA ILE A 628 25.89 2.94 -12.12
C ILE A 628 25.16 3.22 -10.81
N LYS A 629 25.46 2.43 -9.78
CA LYS A 629 24.83 2.56 -8.47
C LYS A 629 25.03 3.96 -7.87
N GLY A 630 23.93 4.61 -7.47
CA GLY A 630 23.94 5.96 -6.93
C GLY A 630 23.85 7.08 -7.97
N VAL A 631 23.71 6.75 -9.26
CA VAL A 631 23.43 7.72 -10.32
C VAL A 631 21.92 7.81 -10.55
N GLY A 632 21.32 8.93 -10.16
CA GLY A 632 19.95 9.28 -10.53
C GLY A 632 19.89 10.13 -11.81
N ARG A 633 18.67 10.38 -12.33
CA ARG A 633 18.46 11.08 -13.61
C ARG A 633 19.18 12.44 -13.73
N VAL A 634 19.21 13.24 -12.67
CA VAL A 634 19.87 14.56 -12.66
C VAL A 634 21.39 14.41 -12.84
N ILE A 635 21.99 13.45 -12.13
CA ILE A 635 23.43 13.17 -12.24
C ILE A 635 23.75 12.59 -13.61
N ALA A 636 22.94 11.62 -14.09
CA ALA A 636 23.12 11.02 -15.41
C ALA A 636 23.10 12.09 -16.52
N ARG A 637 22.11 12.99 -16.49
CA ARG A 637 22.03 14.10 -17.48
C ARG A 637 23.21 15.05 -17.35
N GLY A 638 23.65 15.35 -16.13
CA GLY A 638 24.83 16.17 -15.87
C GLY A 638 26.14 15.56 -16.37
N LEU A 639 26.33 14.24 -16.22
CA LEU A 639 27.48 13.50 -16.77
C LEU A 639 27.45 13.46 -18.30
N TYR A 640 26.26 13.11 -18.86
CA TYR A 640 26.06 13.04 -20.31
C TYR A 640 26.35 14.37 -21.01
N ALA A 641 25.86 15.49 -20.46
CA ALA A 641 26.12 16.83 -20.99
C ALA A 641 27.60 17.22 -20.97
N ARG A 642 28.44 16.51 -20.19
CA ARG A 642 29.90 16.70 -20.12
C ARG A 642 30.68 15.70 -20.98
N GLY A 643 29.99 14.93 -21.82
CA GLY A 643 30.58 13.96 -22.71
C GLY A 643 30.89 12.59 -22.07
N LEU A 644 30.46 12.37 -20.81
CA LEU A 644 30.56 11.08 -20.13
C LEU A 644 29.26 10.29 -20.36
N ARG A 645 29.27 9.41 -21.37
CA ARG A 645 28.07 8.73 -21.89
C ARG A 645 27.95 7.28 -21.46
N THR A 646 29.06 6.68 -21.01
CA THR A 646 29.12 5.27 -20.64
C THR A 646 29.75 5.07 -19.25
N PRO A 647 29.49 3.95 -18.58
CA PRO A 647 30.17 3.61 -17.33
C PRO A 647 31.70 3.59 -17.46
N ARG A 648 32.24 3.15 -18.61
CA ARG A 648 33.67 3.14 -18.87
C ARG A 648 34.26 4.55 -18.89
N GLU A 649 33.59 5.50 -19.52
CA GLU A 649 34.03 6.89 -19.55
C GLU A 649 33.97 7.53 -18.15
N VAL A 650 32.94 7.21 -17.33
CA VAL A 650 32.86 7.65 -15.92
C VAL A 650 33.99 7.05 -15.09
N ALA A 651 34.30 5.77 -15.26
CA ALA A 651 35.40 5.09 -14.59
C ALA A 651 36.79 5.68 -14.96
N ALA A 652 36.93 6.12 -16.19
CA ALA A 652 38.20 6.72 -16.72
C ALA A 652 38.33 8.22 -16.39
N ALA A 653 37.23 8.91 -16.08
CA ALA A 653 37.18 10.35 -15.86
C ALA A 653 38.01 10.81 -14.63
N ASP A 654 38.51 12.04 -14.68
CA ASP A 654 39.13 12.67 -13.51
C ASP A 654 38.06 13.04 -12.45
N LEU A 655 38.41 12.96 -11.17
CA LEU A 655 37.47 13.28 -10.06
C LEU A 655 36.92 14.70 -10.19
N ARG A 656 37.75 15.66 -10.60
CA ARG A 656 37.34 17.06 -10.83
C ARG A 656 36.27 17.16 -11.94
N GLN A 657 36.35 16.33 -12.97
CA GLN A 657 35.34 16.29 -14.04
C GLN A 657 34.00 15.73 -13.54
N LEU A 658 34.04 14.75 -12.64
CA LEU A 658 32.84 14.19 -12.02
C LEU A 658 32.18 15.19 -11.04
N GLU A 659 32.99 15.94 -10.28
CA GLU A 659 32.51 16.96 -9.34
C GLU A 659 31.75 18.12 -10.01
N LEU A 660 31.98 18.34 -11.29
CA LEU A 660 31.21 19.34 -12.05
C LEU A 660 29.76 18.92 -12.34
N ALA A 661 29.42 17.64 -12.19
CA ALA A 661 28.05 17.19 -12.38
C ALA A 661 27.14 17.65 -11.23
N PRO A 662 25.89 18.07 -11.49
CA PRO A 662 24.96 18.53 -10.46
C PRO A 662 24.78 17.48 -9.34
N GLY A 663 24.89 17.90 -8.09
CA GLY A 663 24.73 17.03 -6.94
C GLY A 663 25.89 16.06 -6.67
N VAL A 664 27.02 16.22 -7.34
CA VAL A 664 28.23 15.41 -7.15
C VAL A 664 29.30 16.25 -6.44
N GLY A 665 29.47 16.05 -5.14
CA GLY A 665 30.61 16.59 -4.39
C GLY A 665 31.77 15.59 -4.35
N ALA A 666 32.93 16.01 -3.81
CA ALA A 666 34.17 15.23 -3.81
C ALA A 666 34.02 13.78 -3.32
N LYS A 667 33.33 13.56 -2.18
CA LYS A 667 33.09 12.21 -1.66
C LYS A 667 32.25 11.34 -2.60
N ARG A 668 31.25 11.94 -3.25
CA ARG A 668 30.36 11.25 -4.17
C ARG A 668 31.06 10.93 -5.50
N ALA A 669 31.95 11.82 -5.98
CA ALA A 669 32.75 11.58 -7.17
C ALA A 669 33.64 10.34 -7.05
N VAL A 670 34.31 10.16 -5.91
CA VAL A 670 35.11 8.95 -5.63
C VAL A 670 34.24 7.69 -5.68
N LYS A 671 33.12 7.70 -4.97
CA LYS A 671 32.19 6.55 -4.93
C LYS A 671 31.62 6.22 -6.32
N LEU A 672 31.22 7.22 -7.10
CA LEU A 672 30.71 7.02 -8.46
C LEU A 672 31.74 6.38 -9.39
N LYS A 673 33.00 6.78 -9.24
CA LYS A 673 34.10 6.18 -10.03
C LYS A 673 34.33 4.72 -9.65
N GLU A 674 34.29 4.37 -8.35
CA GLU A 674 34.41 3.00 -7.85
C GLU A 674 33.24 2.11 -8.37
N GLU A 675 32.01 2.56 -8.21
CA GLU A 675 30.81 1.84 -8.68
C GLU A 675 30.81 1.66 -10.22
N ALA A 676 31.29 2.67 -10.97
CA ALA A 676 31.44 2.56 -12.42
C ALA A 676 32.53 1.53 -12.82
N LEU A 677 33.61 1.41 -12.07
CA LEU A 677 34.64 0.40 -12.27
C LEU A 677 34.09 -1.01 -11.99
N GLU A 678 33.37 -1.21 -10.90
CA GLU A 678 32.74 -2.49 -10.56
C GLU A 678 31.78 -2.93 -11.67
N GLN A 679 30.97 -2.02 -12.20
CA GLN A 679 30.06 -2.31 -13.29
C GLN A 679 30.75 -2.65 -14.61
N CYS A 680 31.94 -2.12 -14.87
CA CYS A 680 32.71 -2.49 -16.06
C CYS A 680 33.36 -3.88 -15.95
N MET A 681 33.49 -4.41 -14.73
CA MET A 681 34.08 -5.74 -14.47
C MET A 681 33.03 -6.86 -14.35
N SER A 682 31.75 -6.50 -14.09
CA SER A 682 30.61 -7.41 -14.10
C SER A 682 30.04 -7.58 -15.50
#